data_8ff7b6862578492cad06bb5b98769e3e
#
_entry.id   8ff7b6862578492cad06bb5b98769e3e
#
_cell.length_a   1.000
_cell.length_b   1.000
_cell.length_c   1.000
_cell.angle_alpha   90.00
_cell.angle_beta   90.00
_cell.angle_gamma   90.00
#
_symmetry.space_group_name_H-M   'P 1'
#
loop_
_entity.id
_entity.type
_entity.pdbx_description
1 polymer ?
#
loop_
_entity_poly.entity_id
_entity_poly.type
_entity_poly.pdbx_seq_one_letter_code
_entity_poly.pdbx_strand_id
1 'polypeptide(L)'
;MSSNKKYWKSVEELNENSSIVETLRNNEFVESIPTDEFLGDATKLGTSSTTRRDFLKYVGFTTAAASLAACEGPVIKSIPYVVQPEQIIPGVADFYATTVFDGFDFANLLVKTAEGRPIKIENNKLAGAKFTANARVHASILSLYDSMRLKESKIDAKKTTWEAVNAKVKTSLSEAKSAGKQVVLLTNTLASPSTEKLIAEFLLANPTGKHIIYDAVSESPALDAFESVFGERALANYDFSKAAVIVSVGADFLGDWQGGGYDTSFAKGRIPKNGKMSKFFQMEANMTLSGAAADKRLAMSTFNQKQALLHIYNVITGASAKVTLTEKYKIDVNKAAQQLKSAGSKGVLISGIQDKNAQLLVLAINKALSSEAFVTTGTRQIRKGSNEKVAQLIKDMKAGSVHTLIMSGVNPVYTLPDSKDFVGALKKVANSVTFSLKEDETALVSKMAVGTTHYLESWGDVAITKGTYSLTQPTIRPLFPETKQFQQALLEWNGNNANYYDYLKATASSIIAGASWNQVVHDGIFVGAIPTATFGSADFASAASALSQSKPAAGLELVLNTKTGLGDGQQANNPWLQEFPDPITRVSWDNYVTVSKVDADKLGLKNFNVANGGLNGSYVSAEVDGVKLENIPVIIQPGQAIGTVGIALGYGKKAALKEEMQVGVNAYTLYKNFNNVQSVTLTKTDGEHEFACVQLQKTLMGRGDIIKETTLDIFNNPQVKVQDWNEQPMVSIDHNPVKAVTVDLWTSFDRSVGHHFNLSVDLNACTGCGACVIACHAENNVPVVGKMEVRRSRDMHWLRIDRYYSSETSFSKDDEKKDNFDGLTGDKGSLGGFGELEIASENPQVAFQAVMCQHCNHAPCETVCPVAATSHSRQGQNHMAYNRCVGTRYCANNCPYKVRRFNWFLYNKNEEFDYHMNDDMGRMVLNPDVNVRSRGVMEKCSMCIQMTQKTILDAKRDGRVIKDGEFQTACSNACSTGALIFGDVNDKQSKVAELVEDDRMYHLLESVGTKPNVIYHVKVRNT
;
A
#
# COMPACT_ATOMS: atom_id res chain seq x y z
N MET A 1 45.36 -44.78 -11.75
CA MET A 1 44.26 -45.75 -11.76
C MET A 1 43.06 -45.07 -11.17
N SER A 2 42.15 -44.60 -12.02
CA SER A 2 40.85 -44.03 -11.57
C SER A 2 39.97 -45.20 -11.11
N SER A 3 39.59 -45.24 -9.84
CA SER A 3 38.59 -46.20 -9.37
C SER A 3 37.27 -45.84 -10.01
N ASN A 4 36.75 -46.60 -10.93
CA ASN A 4 35.38 -46.57 -11.41
C ASN A 4 34.47 -46.95 -10.23
N LYS A 5 34.05 -45.96 -9.46
CA LYS A 5 32.99 -46.13 -8.46
C LYS A 5 31.67 -46.28 -9.24
N LYS A 6 31.13 -47.49 -9.27
CA LYS A 6 29.83 -47.80 -9.84
C LYS A 6 28.76 -47.36 -8.83
N TYR A 7 27.90 -46.42 -9.19
CA TYR A 7 26.72 -46.03 -8.40
C TYR A 7 25.50 -46.72 -8.97
N TRP A 8 24.74 -47.44 -8.13
CA TRP A 8 23.45 -48.03 -8.51
C TRP A 8 22.33 -46.99 -8.42
N LYS A 9 21.50 -46.95 -9.41
CA LYS A 9 20.33 -46.02 -9.49
C LYS A 9 19.07 -46.66 -8.91
N SER A 10 18.99 -48.00 -8.85
CA SER A 10 17.86 -48.75 -8.28
C SER A 10 18.31 -50.04 -7.58
N VAL A 11 17.42 -50.66 -6.80
CA VAL A 11 17.68 -51.92 -6.09
C VAL A 11 17.85 -53.10 -7.07
N GLU A 12 17.20 -53.02 -8.23
CA GLU A 12 17.27 -54.01 -9.30
C GLU A 12 18.67 -54.08 -9.94
N GLU A 13 19.41 -52.99 -9.92
CA GLU A 13 20.78 -52.94 -10.45
C GLU A 13 21.80 -53.73 -9.59
N LEU A 14 21.40 -54.19 -8.42
CA LEU A 14 22.20 -55.12 -7.60
C LEU A 14 22.20 -56.52 -8.16
N ASN A 15 21.23 -56.85 -9.04
CA ASN A 15 21.12 -58.13 -9.67
C ASN A 15 21.58 -58.07 -11.15
N GLU A 16 22.86 -58.31 -11.41
CA GLU A 16 23.49 -58.13 -12.73
C GLU A 16 22.88 -58.96 -13.88
N ASN A 17 22.01 -59.93 -13.59
CA ASN A 17 21.38 -60.82 -14.58
C ASN A 17 19.90 -60.48 -14.85
N SER A 18 19.41 -59.34 -14.38
CA SER A 18 18.03 -58.92 -14.60
C SER A 18 17.89 -58.29 -16.00
N SER A 19 16.88 -58.72 -16.79
CA SER A 19 16.53 -58.09 -18.07
C SER A 19 16.13 -56.61 -17.93
N ILE A 20 15.70 -56.21 -16.74
CA ILE A 20 15.37 -54.81 -16.37
C ILE A 20 16.65 -53.97 -16.30
N VAL A 21 17.77 -54.54 -15.82
CA VAL A 21 19.05 -53.83 -15.74
C VAL A 21 19.58 -53.50 -17.12
N GLU A 22 19.37 -54.37 -18.09
CA GLU A 22 19.79 -54.17 -19.48
C GLU A 22 18.94 -53.05 -20.16
N THR A 23 17.68 -53.03 -19.88
CA THR A 23 16.74 -51.97 -20.34
C THR A 23 17.05 -50.61 -19.70
N LEU A 24 17.33 -50.55 -18.38
CA LEU A 24 17.72 -49.37 -17.67
C LEU A 24 19.09 -48.82 -18.04
N ARG A 25 20.02 -49.70 -18.46
CA ARG A 25 21.35 -49.29 -18.99
C ARG A 25 21.29 -48.66 -20.37
N ASN A 26 20.31 -49.07 -21.18
CA ASN A 26 20.16 -48.59 -22.56
C ASN A 26 19.16 -47.41 -22.68
N ASN A 27 18.30 -47.19 -21.69
CA ASN A 27 17.35 -46.09 -21.64
C ASN A 27 17.66 -45.15 -20.47
N GLU A 28 18.07 -43.97 -20.76
CA GLU A 28 18.29 -42.91 -19.76
C GLU A 28 16.98 -42.38 -19.13
N PHE A 29 15.83 -42.74 -19.73
CA PHE A 29 14.49 -42.33 -19.28
C PHE A 29 13.56 -43.51 -19.13
N VAL A 30 12.81 -43.59 -18.02
CA VAL A 30 11.91 -44.67 -17.64
C VAL A 30 10.63 -44.73 -18.51
N GLU A 31 10.27 -43.64 -19.17
CA GLU A 31 9.16 -43.55 -20.10
C GLU A 31 9.71 -43.41 -21.53
N SER A 32 9.23 -44.28 -22.43
CA SER A 32 9.50 -44.14 -23.85
C SER A 32 8.92 -42.83 -24.35
N ILE A 33 9.75 -41.94 -24.81
CA ILE A 33 9.28 -40.74 -25.54
C ILE A 33 8.46 -41.27 -26.72
N PRO A 34 7.20 -40.83 -26.91
CA PRO A 34 6.41 -41.23 -28.07
C PRO A 34 7.05 -40.67 -29.33
N THR A 35 7.98 -41.43 -29.88
CA THR A 35 8.71 -41.07 -31.09
C THR A 35 7.90 -41.40 -32.36
N ASP A 36 6.85 -42.22 -32.21
CA ASP A 36 6.07 -42.76 -33.34
C ASP A 36 5.18 -41.67 -33.97
N GLU A 37 4.71 -40.71 -33.22
CA GLU A 37 3.93 -39.56 -33.73
C GLU A 37 4.80 -38.56 -34.50
N PHE A 38 6.10 -38.48 -34.20
CA PHE A 38 6.98 -37.45 -34.74
C PHE A 38 7.88 -37.93 -35.91
N LEU A 39 8.20 -39.23 -35.98
CA LEU A 39 9.16 -39.79 -36.91
C LEU A 39 8.55 -40.68 -37.99
N GLY A 40 7.26 -40.92 -37.95
CA GLY A 40 6.59 -41.88 -38.85
C GLY A 40 7.09 -43.30 -38.61
N ASP A 41 6.43 -44.24 -39.25
CA ASP A 41 6.57 -45.69 -39.08
C ASP A 41 8.01 -46.20 -38.91
N ALA A 42 8.34 -46.66 -37.68
CA ALA A 42 9.66 -47.14 -37.28
C ALA A 42 10.16 -48.32 -38.12
N THR A 43 9.31 -49.01 -38.84
CA THR A 43 9.66 -50.16 -39.74
C THR A 43 10.41 -49.70 -41.01
N LYS A 44 10.34 -48.43 -41.37
CA LYS A 44 11.05 -47.88 -42.54
C LYS A 44 12.47 -47.38 -42.22
N LEU A 45 12.81 -47.23 -40.94
CA LEU A 45 14.13 -46.74 -40.51
C LEU A 45 15.22 -47.86 -40.55
N GLY A 46 14.87 -49.13 -40.57
CA GLY A 46 15.80 -50.26 -40.56
C GLY A 46 16.39 -50.62 -41.92
N THR A 47 15.92 -50.03 -43.02
CA THR A 47 16.31 -50.46 -44.36
C THR A 47 16.97 -49.38 -45.24
N SER A 48 17.20 -48.17 -44.74
CA SER A 48 17.86 -47.12 -45.52
C SER A 48 19.28 -46.84 -45.04
N SER A 49 20.23 -46.83 -45.96
CA SER A 49 21.57 -46.36 -45.70
C SER A 49 21.58 -44.85 -45.46
N THR A 50 21.55 -44.44 -44.22
CA THR A 50 21.61 -43.02 -43.83
C THR A 50 22.98 -42.43 -44.07
N THR A 51 23.05 -41.30 -44.77
CA THR A 51 24.29 -40.55 -44.93
C THR A 51 24.67 -39.85 -43.62
N ARG A 52 25.97 -39.61 -43.39
CA ARG A 52 26.47 -38.83 -42.21
C ARG A 52 25.71 -37.51 -41.97
N ARG A 53 25.18 -36.90 -43.04
CA ARG A 53 24.42 -35.64 -42.98
C ARG A 53 23.01 -35.84 -42.51
N ASP A 54 22.39 -36.96 -42.81
CA ASP A 54 21.05 -37.31 -42.31
C ASP A 54 21.10 -37.73 -40.85
N PHE A 55 22.15 -38.45 -40.43
CA PHE A 55 22.40 -38.78 -39.07
C PHE A 55 22.58 -37.51 -38.20
N LEU A 56 23.33 -36.50 -38.69
CA LEU A 56 23.50 -35.22 -37.98
C LEU A 56 22.23 -34.37 -37.91
N LYS A 57 21.36 -34.48 -38.93
CA LYS A 57 20.02 -33.88 -38.87
C LYS A 57 19.13 -34.59 -37.81
N TYR A 58 19.17 -35.91 -37.76
CA TYR A 58 18.43 -36.67 -36.77
C TYR A 58 18.94 -36.40 -35.34
N VAL A 59 20.21 -36.39 -35.12
CA VAL A 59 20.82 -36.03 -33.82
C VAL A 59 20.53 -34.58 -33.44
N GLY A 60 20.56 -33.67 -34.42
CA GLY A 60 20.19 -32.27 -34.20
C GLY A 60 18.71 -32.10 -33.88
N PHE A 61 17.83 -32.85 -34.54
CA PHE A 61 16.39 -32.82 -34.22
C PHE A 61 16.04 -33.52 -32.92
N THR A 62 16.67 -34.67 -32.60
CA THR A 62 16.45 -35.35 -31.31
C THR A 62 17.00 -34.59 -30.12
N THR A 63 18.16 -33.92 -30.26
CA THR A 63 18.67 -33.01 -29.22
C THR A 63 17.81 -31.77 -29.10
N ALA A 64 17.26 -31.22 -30.18
CA ALA A 64 16.32 -30.09 -30.12
C ALA A 64 14.96 -30.52 -29.52
N ALA A 65 14.45 -31.71 -29.85
CA ALA A 65 13.21 -32.26 -29.26
C ALA A 65 13.40 -32.65 -27.79
N ALA A 66 14.55 -33.25 -27.44
CA ALA A 66 14.89 -33.57 -26.04
C ALA A 66 15.12 -32.30 -25.21
N SER A 67 15.69 -31.25 -25.79
CA SER A 67 15.81 -29.94 -25.10
C SER A 67 14.47 -29.23 -24.99
N LEU A 68 13.52 -29.45 -25.91
CA LEU A 68 12.13 -28.93 -25.77
C LEU A 68 11.29 -29.73 -24.79
N ALA A 69 11.48 -31.05 -24.71
CA ALA A 69 10.77 -31.92 -23.74
C ALA A 69 11.36 -31.87 -22.33
N ALA A 70 12.67 -31.59 -22.19
CA ALA A 70 13.33 -31.44 -20.89
C ALA A 70 13.12 -30.06 -20.27
N CYS A 71 12.46 -29.13 -20.97
CA CYS A 71 12.25 -27.74 -20.53
C CYS A 71 10.90 -27.51 -19.80
N GLU A 72 10.53 -28.39 -18.88
CA GLU A 72 9.50 -28.10 -17.88
C GLU A 72 10.06 -27.55 -16.53
N GLY A 73 11.31 -27.16 -16.51
CA GLY A 73 11.85 -26.31 -15.43
C GLY A 73 11.65 -24.83 -15.77
N PRO A 74 11.76 -23.89 -14.80
CA PRO A 74 11.80 -22.48 -15.10
C PRO A 74 13.12 -22.20 -15.86
N VAL A 75 13.11 -22.44 -17.15
CA VAL A 75 14.17 -21.92 -18.02
C VAL A 75 13.93 -20.44 -18.11
N ILE A 76 14.56 -19.73 -17.20
CA ILE A 76 14.88 -18.34 -17.44
C ILE A 76 15.74 -18.35 -18.69
N LYS A 77 15.18 -18.02 -19.82
CA LYS A 77 15.95 -17.73 -21.02
C LYS A 77 16.72 -16.44 -20.72
N SER A 78 17.87 -16.56 -20.06
CA SER A 78 18.83 -15.48 -20.08
C SER A 78 19.38 -15.42 -21.50
N ILE A 79 18.92 -14.44 -22.26
CA ILE A 79 19.58 -14.09 -23.53
C ILE A 79 20.82 -13.32 -23.10
N PRO A 80 22.03 -13.87 -23.27
CA PRO A 80 23.24 -13.11 -22.98
C PRO A 80 23.26 -11.88 -23.89
N TYR A 81 23.71 -10.76 -23.35
CA TYR A 81 23.92 -9.56 -24.16
C TYR A 81 24.85 -9.90 -25.35
N VAL A 82 24.41 -9.65 -26.56
CA VAL A 82 25.28 -9.75 -27.74
C VAL A 82 26.33 -8.65 -27.67
N VAL A 83 25.94 -7.47 -27.19
CA VAL A 83 26.84 -6.37 -26.81
C VAL A 83 26.42 -5.92 -25.41
N GLN A 84 27.26 -6.14 -24.38
CA GLN A 84 27.01 -5.68 -23.03
C GLN A 84 27.08 -4.15 -23.01
N PRO A 85 26.03 -3.45 -22.50
CA PRO A 85 26.12 -2.01 -22.27
C PRO A 85 27.23 -1.71 -21.25
N GLU A 86 28.04 -0.69 -21.48
CA GLU A 86 29.17 -0.33 -20.64
C GLU A 86 28.75 -0.04 -19.18
N GLN A 87 27.52 0.43 -18.95
CA GLN A 87 26.98 0.81 -17.65
C GLN A 87 26.32 -0.34 -16.88
N ILE A 88 26.07 -1.49 -17.51
CA ILE A 88 25.39 -2.62 -16.87
C ILE A 88 26.40 -3.69 -16.50
N ILE A 89 26.58 -3.90 -15.21
CA ILE A 89 27.39 -4.98 -14.65
C ILE A 89 26.44 -6.07 -14.13
N PRO A 90 26.45 -7.30 -14.69
CA PRO A 90 25.60 -8.38 -14.20
C PRO A 90 25.79 -8.63 -12.71
N GLY A 91 24.66 -8.75 -11.99
CA GLY A 91 24.65 -8.94 -10.53
C GLY A 91 24.85 -7.66 -9.71
N VAL A 92 25.05 -6.49 -10.34
CA VAL A 92 25.07 -5.18 -9.67
C VAL A 92 23.83 -4.42 -10.06
N ALA A 93 23.08 -3.98 -9.07
CA ALA A 93 21.87 -3.19 -9.30
C ALA A 93 22.22 -1.71 -9.50
N ASP A 94 21.52 -1.08 -10.45
CA ASP A 94 21.56 0.38 -10.65
C ASP A 94 20.37 1.03 -9.98
N PHE A 95 20.51 2.30 -9.58
CA PHE A 95 19.46 3.08 -8.93
C PHE A 95 19.21 4.37 -9.68
N TYR A 96 17.94 4.65 -9.96
CA TYR A 96 17.49 5.86 -10.64
C TYR A 96 16.60 6.68 -9.73
N ALA A 97 16.95 7.94 -9.49
CA ALA A 97 16.09 8.87 -8.80
C ALA A 97 14.96 9.31 -9.73
N THR A 98 13.72 9.12 -9.29
CA THR A 98 12.52 9.48 -10.06
C THR A 98 11.39 9.89 -9.15
N THR A 99 10.28 10.31 -9.72
CA THR A 99 9.08 10.71 -9.00
C THR A 99 7.86 10.08 -9.63
N VAL A 100 6.96 9.58 -8.81
CA VAL A 100 5.62 9.17 -9.23
C VAL A 100 4.60 10.21 -8.80
N PHE A 101 3.70 10.56 -9.71
CA PHE A 101 2.46 11.25 -9.45
C PHE A 101 1.42 10.82 -10.48
N ASP A 102 0.37 10.16 -10.02
CA ASP A 102 -0.70 9.62 -10.86
C ASP A 102 -2.02 10.41 -10.71
N GLY A 103 -1.98 11.57 -10.04
CA GLY A 103 -3.14 12.37 -9.69
C GLY A 103 -3.78 11.96 -8.36
N PHE A 104 -3.36 10.83 -7.76
CA PHE A 104 -3.83 10.37 -6.46
C PHE A 104 -2.67 10.22 -5.46
N ASP A 105 -1.66 9.46 -5.78
CA ASP A 105 -0.47 9.21 -4.97
C ASP A 105 0.75 9.99 -5.48
N PHE A 106 1.60 10.43 -4.57
CA PHE A 106 2.84 11.12 -4.87
C PHE A 106 3.99 10.61 -4.00
N ALA A 107 5.15 10.33 -4.60
CA ALA A 107 6.39 10.06 -3.85
C ALA A 107 7.65 10.33 -4.67
N ASN A 108 8.74 10.71 -3.98
CA ASN A 108 10.09 10.77 -4.55
C ASN A 108 10.81 9.45 -4.28
N LEU A 109 11.34 8.84 -5.31
CA LEU A 109 11.73 7.44 -5.36
C LEU A 109 13.18 7.25 -5.79
N LEU A 110 13.75 6.14 -5.34
CA LEU A 110 14.86 5.45 -6.00
C LEU A 110 14.34 4.13 -6.56
N VAL A 111 14.50 3.91 -7.84
CA VAL A 111 14.09 2.67 -8.50
C VAL A 111 15.31 1.78 -8.68
N LYS A 112 15.28 0.60 -8.03
CA LYS A 112 16.30 -0.44 -8.19
C LYS A 112 16.04 -1.16 -9.51
N THR A 113 17.06 -1.19 -10.38
CA THR A 113 17.05 -1.97 -11.61
C THR A 113 18.10 -3.07 -11.54
N ALA A 114 17.76 -4.25 -11.99
CA ALA A 114 18.69 -5.36 -12.16
C ALA A 114 18.77 -5.71 -13.65
N GLU A 115 19.96 -5.61 -14.20
CA GLU A 115 20.21 -5.91 -15.63
C GLU A 115 19.27 -5.11 -16.57
N GLY A 116 19.06 -3.83 -16.25
CA GLY A 116 18.19 -2.92 -17.00
C GLY A 116 16.68 -3.10 -16.73
N ARG A 117 16.27 -4.00 -15.83
CA ARG A 117 14.85 -4.22 -15.45
C ARG A 117 14.53 -3.54 -14.14
N PRO A 118 13.56 -2.62 -14.06
CA PRO A 118 13.04 -2.12 -12.80
C PRO A 118 12.40 -3.26 -11.99
N ILE A 119 12.85 -3.46 -10.74
CA ILE A 119 12.40 -4.58 -9.90
C ILE A 119 11.88 -4.17 -8.54
N LYS A 120 12.23 -2.96 -8.06
CA LYS A 120 11.84 -2.50 -6.73
C LYS A 120 11.86 -0.98 -6.63
N ILE A 121 10.97 -0.47 -5.81
CA ILE A 121 10.90 0.95 -5.42
C ILE A 121 11.45 1.12 -4.00
N GLU A 122 12.28 2.12 -3.80
CA GLU A 122 12.81 2.58 -2.53
C GLU A 122 12.54 4.08 -2.34
N ASN A 123 12.58 4.54 -1.09
CA ASN A 123 12.41 5.95 -0.79
C ASN A 123 13.68 6.74 -1.17
N ASN A 124 13.51 7.90 -1.82
CA ASN A 124 14.63 8.79 -2.09
C ASN A 124 15.02 9.55 -0.82
N LYS A 125 16.16 9.18 -0.23
CA LYS A 125 16.67 9.79 1.01
C LYS A 125 17.04 11.27 0.85
N LEU A 126 17.45 11.69 -0.35
CA LEU A 126 17.80 13.08 -0.66
C LEU A 126 16.56 13.99 -0.67
N ALA A 127 15.41 13.46 -1.02
CA ALA A 127 14.14 14.18 -0.97
C ALA A 127 13.63 14.42 0.47
N GLY A 128 14.30 13.84 1.44
CA GLY A 128 13.86 13.83 2.83
C GLY A 128 12.65 12.92 3.07
N ALA A 129 12.17 12.91 4.32
CA ALA A 129 11.12 12.00 4.76
C ALA A 129 9.68 12.52 4.50
N LYS A 130 9.50 13.56 3.70
CA LYS A 130 8.19 14.22 3.54
C LYS A 130 7.26 13.55 2.54
N PHE A 131 7.80 12.84 1.55
CA PHE A 131 7.04 12.26 0.45
C PHE A 131 7.56 10.86 0.13
N THR A 132 7.38 9.98 1.09
CA THR A 132 7.77 8.58 1.01
C THR A 132 6.70 7.73 0.31
N ALA A 133 7.13 6.62 -0.26
CA ALA A 133 6.24 5.69 -0.93
C ALA A 133 5.30 4.98 0.05
N ASN A 134 4.00 5.04 -0.21
CA ASN A 134 2.99 4.22 0.45
C ASN A 134 2.93 2.81 -0.17
N ALA A 135 2.03 1.95 0.30
CA ALA A 135 1.90 0.58 -0.20
C ALA A 135 1.60 0.53 -1.71
N ARG A 136 0.73 1.42 -2.22
CA ARG A 136 0.36 1.49 -3.64
C ARG A 136 1.53 1.92 -4.52
N VAL A 137 2.31 2.89 -4.04
CA VAL A 137 3.51 3.34 -4.76
C VAL A 137 4.55 2.24 -4.82
N HIS A 138 4.81 1.52 -3.72
CA HIS A 138 5.71 0.36 -3.75
C HIS A 138 5.21 -0.74 -4.71
N ALA A 139 3.91 -0.94 -4.80
CA ALA A 139 3.31 -1.93 -5.71
C ALA A 139 3.29 -1.48 -7.16
N SER A 140 3.40 -0.17 -7.46
CA SER A 140 3.27 0.37 -8.83
C SER A 140 4.32 -0.15 -9.80
N ILE A 141 5.44 -0.69 -9.31
CA ILE A 141 6.44 -1.37 -10.14
C ILE A 141 5.83 -2.52 -10.95
N LEU A 142 4.88 -3.25 -10.37
CA LEU A 142 4.21 -4.36 -11.04
C LEU A 142 3.28 -3.89 -12.16
N SER A 143 2.72 -2.67 -12.05
CA SER A 143 1.87 -2.09 -13.09
C SER A 143 2.62 -1.78 -14.40
N LEU A 144 3.95 -1.63 -14.35
CA LEU A 144 4.79 -1.52 -15.55
C LEU A 144 4.69 -2.79 -16.42
N TYR A 145 4.63 -3.94 -15.76
CA TYR A 145 4.63 -5.28 -16.37
C TYR A 145 3.23 -5.86 -16.53
N ASP A 146 2.19 -5.04 -16.41
CA ASP A 146 0.80 -5.46 -16.58
C ASP A 146 0.52 -5.83 -18.04
N SER A 147 0.20 -7.09 -18.30
CA SER A 147 -0.09 -7.61 -19.64
C SER A 147 -1.37 -7.02 -20.25
N MET A 148 -2.27 -6.44 -19.40
CA MET A 148 -3.52 -5.80 -19.80
C MET A 148 -3.34 -4.32 -20.19
N ARG A 149 -2.10 -3.82 -20.28
CA ARG A 149 -1.82 -2.47 -20.76
C ARG A 149 -2.29 -2.29 -22.21
N LEU A 150 -2.78 -1.08 -22.50
CA LEU A 150 -3.12 -0.67 -23.87
C LEU A 150 -1.83 -0.41 -24.66
N LYS A 151 -1.53 -1.32 -25.59
CA LYS A 151 -0.23 -1.38 -26.29
C LYS A 151 -0.16 -0.50 -27.52
N GLU A 152 -1.30 -0.10 -28.05
CA GLU A 152 -1.45 0.58 -29.31
C GLU A 152 -2.64 1.54 -29.30
N SER A 153 -2.75 2.38 -30.34
CA SER A 153 -3.88 3.28 -30.50
C SER A 153 -5.09 2.59 -31.16
N LYS A 154 -6.28 3.08 -30.87
CA LYS A 154 -7.54 2.60 -31.48
C LYS A 154 -8.41 3.79 -31.97
N ILE A 155 -9.09 3.60 -33.10
CA ILE A 155 -10.18 4.48 -33.57
C ILE A 155 -11.43 3.61 -33.76
N ASP A 156 -12.55 4.01 -33.17
CA ASP A 156 -13.82 3.27 -33.20
C ASP A 156 -13.60 1.76 -32.88
N ALA A 157 -12.86 1.48 -31.79
CA ALA A 157 -12.46 0.16 -31.28
C ALA A 157 -11.53 -0.65 -32.21
N LYS A 158 -11.09 -0.12 -33.34
CA LYS A 158 -10.17 -0.79 -34.27
C LYS A 158 -8.75 -0.29 -34.07
N LYS A 159 -7.80 -1.21 -34.10
CA LYS A 159 -6.37 -0.90 -34.03
C LYS A 159 -5.95 0.05 -35.12
N THR A 160 -5.09 1.00 -34.78
CA THR A 160 -4.57 2.00 -35.71
C THR A 160 -3.22 2.53 -35.22
N THR A 161 -2.56 3.35 -36.04
CA THR A 161 -1.30 4.01 -35.67
C THR A 161 -1.56 5.34 -34.99
N TRP A 162 -0.54 5.86 -34.31
CA TRP A 162 -0.59 7.21 -33.72
C TRP A 162 -0.81 8.29 -34.78
N GLU A 163 -0.18 8.15 -35.93
CA GLU A 163 -0.29 9.13 -37.05
C GLU A 163 -1.75 9.31 -37.49
N ALA A 164 -2.50 8.23 -37.57
CA ALA A 164 -3.92 8.29 -37.93
C ALA A 164 -4.77 8.99 -36.84
N VAL A 165 -4.50 8.70 -35.56
CA VAL A 165 -5.15 9.41 -34.43
C VAL A 165 -4.78 10.88 -34.46
N ASN A 166 -3.49 11.20 -34.60
CA ASN A 166 -2.96 12.57 -34.64
C ASN A 166 -3.60 13.40 -35.76
N ALA A 167 -3.69 12.85 -37.00
CA ALA A 167 -4.35 13.49 -38.13
C ALA A 167 -5.83 13.77 -37.83
N LYS A 168 -6.58 12.80 -37.27
CA LYS A 168 -7.99 12.94 -36.93
C LYS A 168 -8.20 13.98 -35.83
N VAL A 169 -7.33 14.05 -34.82
CA VAL A 169 -7.39 15.07 -33.76
C VAL A 169 -7.10 16.45 -34.34
N LYS A 170 -6.08 16.64 -35.17
CA LYS A 170 -5.77 17.93 -35.84
C LYS A 170 -6.94 18.42 -36.67
N THR A 171 -7.58 17.55 -37.43
CA THR A 171 -8.81 17.85 -38.18
C THR A 171 -9.92 18.29 -37.23
N SER A 172 -10.14 17.55 -36.14
CA SER A 172 -11.16 17.87 -35.15
C SER A 172 -10.96 19.23 -34.46
N LEU A 173 -9.70 19.60 -34.17
CA LEU A 173 -9.38 20.92 -33.60
C LEU A 173 -9.69 22.05 -34.60
N SER A 174 -9.39 21.86 -35.89
CA SER A 174 -9.73 22.81 -36.96
C SER A 174 -11.22 22.96 -37.16
N GLU A 175 -11.97 21.86 -37.14
CA GLU A 175 -13.45 21.83 -37.23
C GLU A 175 -14.09 22.55 -36.02
N ALA A 176 -13.61 22.29 -34.81
CA ALA A 176 -14.06 22.93 -33.59
C ALA A 176 -13.87 24.46 -33.67
N LYS A 177 -12.71 24.92 -34.15
CA LYS A 177 -12.39 26.33 -34.34
C LYS A 177 -13.33 26.98 -35.38
N SER A 178 -13.55 26.32 -36.52
CA SER A 178 -14.42 26.79 -37.58
C SER A 178 -15.88 26.85 -37.14
N ALA A 179 -16.33 25.91 -36.31
CA ALA A 179 -17.67 25.85 -35.77
C ALA A 179 -17.90 26.74 -34.53
N GLY A 180 -16.85 27.37 -33.98
CA GLY A 180 -16.95 28.16 -32.74
C GLY A 180 -17.30 27.31 -31.49
N LYS A 181 -17.10 26.00 -31.57
CA LYS A 181 -17.40 25.05 -30.49
C LYS A 181 -16.19 24.81 -29.58
N GLN A 182 -16.49 24.34 -28.34
CA GLN A 182 -15.47 24.14 -27.31
C GLN A 182 -14.59 22.93 -27.61
N VAL A 183 -13.30 23.09 -27.33
CA VAL A 183 -12.31 22.02 -27.17
C VAL A 183 -12.00 21.90 -25.68
N VAL A 184 -12.20 20.72 -25.08
CA VAL A 184 -12.00 20.54 -23.65
C VAL A 184 -10.89 19.54 -23.40
N LEU A 185 -9.90 19.93 -22.59
CA LEU A 185 -8.93 19.04 -21.94
C LEU A 185 -9.50 18.66 -20.58
N LEU A 186 -9.73 17.37 -20.34
CA LEU A 186 -10.14 16.83 -19.03
C LEU A 186 -9.02 15.97 -18.49
N THR A 187 -8.37 16.42 -17.42
CA THR A 187 -7.24 15.69 -16.81
C THR A 187 -7.45 15.54 -15.31
N ASN A 188 -6.75 14.59 -14.70
CA ASN A 188 -6.53 14.65 -13.27
C ASN A 188 -5.66 15.86 -12.91
N THR A 189 -5.42 16.09 -11.62
CA THR A 189 -4.40 17.05 -11.18
C THR A 189 -3.04 16.62 -11.69
N LEU A 190 -2.36 17.46 -12.46
CA LEU A 190 -1.04 17.17 -13.05
C LEU A 190 0.10 17.69 -12.19
N ALA A 191 -0.07 18.83 -11.53
CA ALA A 191 0.93 19.52 -10.71
C ALA A 191 2.32 19.59 -11.39
N SER A 192 2.35 19.69 -12.72
CA SER A 192 3.54 19.66 -13.56
C SER A 192 3.75 21.03 -14.19
N PRO A 193 4.81 21.78 -13.80
CA PRO A 193 5.06 23.10 -14.37
C PRO A 193 5.23 23.09 -15.89
N SER A 194 5.92 22.08 -16.43
CA SER A 194 6.12 21.97 -17.87
C SER A 194 4.83 21.63 -18.61
N THR A 195 4.00 20.74 -18.07
CA THR A 195 2.72 20.35 -18.65
C THR A 195 1.68 21.50 -18.54
N GLU A 196 1.65 22.20 -17.39
CA GLU A 196 0.77 23.37 -17.22
C GLU A 196 1.10 24.48 -18.24
N LYS A 197 2.40 24.74 -18.47
CA LYS A 197 2.86 25.68 -19.51
C LYS A 197 2.44 25.21 -20.91
N LEU A 198 2.61 23.93 -21.20
CA LEU A 198 2.24 23.35 -22.50
C LEU A 198 0.73 23.39 -22.74
N ILE A 199 -0.08 23.17 -21.72
CA ILE A 199 -1.54 23.33 -21.78
C ILE A 199 -1.92 24.80 -22.01
N ALA A 200 -1.25 25.76 -21.36
CA ALA A 200 -1.49 27.17 -21.60
C ALA A 200 -1.20 27.56 -23.05
N GLU A 201 -0.11 27.07 -23.64
CA GLU A 201 0.22 27.25 -25.07
C GLU A 201 -0.85 26.63 -25.98
N PHE A 202 -1.35 25.43 -25.62
CA PHE A 202 -2.43 24.77 -26.36
C PHE A 202 -3.73 25.58 -26.33
N LEU A 203 -4.08 26.16 -25.20
CA LEU A 203 -5.29 26.99 -25.03
C LEU A 203 -5.15 28.32 -25.81
N LEU A 204 -3.95 28.90 -25.89
CA LEU A 204 -3.69 30.07 -26.72
C LEU A 204 -3.89 29.77 -28.22
N ALA A 205 -3.45 28.59 -28.69
CA ALA A 205 -3.64 28.14 -30.06
C ALA A 205 -5.12 27.80 -30.38
N ASN A 206 -5.90 27.45 -29.34
CA ASN A 206 -7.29 27.07 -29.42
C ASN A 206 -8.16 27.97 -28.52
N PRO A 207 -8.59 29.18 -28.97
CA PRO A 207 -9.26 30.17 -28.12
C PRO A 207 -10.61 29.73 -27.51
N THR A 208 -11.25 28.71 -28.08
CA THR A 208 -12.46 28.07 -27.51
C THR A 208 -12.11 26.94 -26.54
N GLY A 209 -10.84 26.75 -26.27
CA GLY A 209 -10.31 25.69 -25.41
C GLY A 209 -10.56 25.94 -23.93
N LYS A 210 -10.82 24.87 -23.19
CA LYS A 210 -10.93 24.89 -21.73
C LYS A 210 -10.13 23.72 -21.13
N HIS A 211 -9.44 23.96 -20.02
CA HIS A 211 -8.86 22.92 -19.21
C HIS A 211 -9.69 22.71 -17.95
N ILE A 212 -10.14 21.49 -17.73
CA ILE A 212 -10.96 21.10 -16.58
C ILE A 212 -10.21 19.98 -15.84
N ILE A 213 -10.01 20.17 -14.55
CA ILE A 213 -9.32 19.20 -13.68
C ILE A 213 -10.37 18.42 -12.91
N TYR A 214 -10.27 17.10 -12.98
CA TYR A 214 -11.16 16.14 -12.33
C TYR A 214 -10.36 15.17 -11.47
N ASP A 215 -10.51 15.29 -10.15
CA ASP A 215 -9.97 14.34 -9.19
C ASP A 215 -11.08 13.36 -8.77
N ALA A 216 -10.89 12.07 -8.96
CA ALA A 216 -11.90 11.04 -8.68
C ALA A 216 -12.36 11.03 -7.21
N VAL A 217 -11.41 11.28 -6.28
CA VAL A 217 -11.68 11.56 -4.87
C VAL A 217 -11.50 13.04 -4.65
N SER A 218 -12.59 13.75 -4.48
CA SER A 218 -12.61 15.21 -4.51
C SER A 218 -12.17 15.85 -3.19
N GLU A 219 -11.33 16.88 -3.27
CA GLU A 219 -11.04 17.84 -2.20
C GLU A 219 -11.55 19.26 -2.55
N SER A 220 -12.50 19.35 -3.49
CA SER A 220 -12.99 20.65 -3.99
C SER A 220 -13.47 21.59 -2.87
N PRO A 221 -14.21 21.17 -1.82
CA PRO A 221 -14.61 22.06 -0.74
C PRO A 221 -13.44 22.67 0.04
N ALA A 222 -12.37 21.90 0.27
CA ALA A 222 -11.16 22.40 0.96
C ALA A 222 -10.39 23.39 0.06
N LEU A 223 -10.29 23.07 -1.24
CA LEU A 223 -9.70 23.95 -2.26
C LEU A 223 -10.48 25.26 -2.40
N ASP A 224 -11.82 25.20 -2.44
CA ASP A 224 -12.69 26.36 -2.55
C ASP A 224 -12.61 27.26 -1.29
N ALA A 225 -12.47 26.66 -0.11
CA ALA A 225 -12.27 27.38 1.14
C ALA A 225 -10.90 28.07 1.18
N PHE A 226 -9.85 27.36 0.79
CA PHE A 226 -8.50 27.89 0.74
C PHE A 226 -8.40 29.05 -0.27
N GLU A 227 -8.94 28.86 -1.47
CA GLU A 227 -8.99 29.90 -2.51
C GLU A 227 -9.72 31.16 -2.03
N SER A 228 -10.85 30.99 -1.29
CA SER A 228 -11.61 32.12 -0.73
C SER A 228 -10.81 32.94 0.29
N VAL A 229 -9.87 32.35 1.00
CA VAL A 229 -9.07 33.00 2.04
C VAL A 229 -7.72 33.47 1.52
N PHE A 230 -7.06 32.69 0.69
CA PHE A 230 -5.68 32.96 0.25
C PHE A 230 -5.57 33.45 -1.20
N GLY A 231 -6.67 33.44 -1.97
CA GLY A 231 -6.69 33.83 -3.39
C GLY A 231 -5.99 32.83 -4.31
N GLU A 232 -5.63 31.64 -3.82
CA GLU A 232 -4.97 30.58 -4.57
C GLU A 232 -5.71 29.27 -4.37
N ARG A 233 -5.98 28.53 -5.45
CA ARG A 233 -6.58 27.19 -5.40
C ARG A 233 -5.53 26.15 -5.08
N ALA A 234 -5.33 25.91 -3.80
CA ALA A 234 -4.33 24.98 -3.25
C ALA A 234 -4.82 24.43 -1.91
N LEU A 235 -4.01 23.55 -1.30
CA LEU A 235 -4.26 23.08 0.05
C LEU A 235 -3.15 23.59 0.99
N ALA A 236 -3.49 23.74 2.27
CA ALA A 236 -2.50 23.99 3.29
C ALA A 236 -1.56 22.79 3.46
N ASN A 237 -0.37 23.03 3.97
CA ASN A 237 0.53 21.94 4.40
C ASN A 237 0.50 21.84 5.94
N TYR A 238 0.87 20.68 6.49
CA TYR A 238 0.89 20.45 7.93
C TYR A 238 2.19 19.77 8.34
N ASP A 239 2.75 20.20 9.48
CA ASP A 239 3.91 19.60 10.12
C ASP A 239 3.54 19.21 11.55
N PHE A 240 3.02 17.98 11.73
CA PHE A 240 2.57 17.51 13.03
C PHE A 240 3.69 17.32 14.06
N SER A 241 4.95 17.35 13.66
CA SER A 241 6.08 17.30 14.60
C SER A 241 6.17 18.54 15.50
N LYS A 242 5.50 19.63 15.10
CA LYS A 242 5.42 20.88 15.87
C LYS A 242 4.22 20.96 16.81
N ALA A 243 3.29 20.01 16.68
CA ALA A 243 2.06 20.01 17.44
C ALA A 243 2.21 19.28 18.78
N ALA A 244 1.83 19.94 19.89
CA ALA A 244 1.64 19.30 21.19
C ALA A 244 0.21 18.72 21.32
N VAL A 245 -0.79 19.36 20.69
CA VAL A 245 -2.19 18.88 20.66
C VAL A 245 -2.68 18.88 19.22
N ILE A 246 -3.16 17.72 18.78
CA ILE A 246 -3.76 17.51 17.46
C ILE A 246 -5.24 17.18 17.65
N VAL A 247 -6.12 17.91 16.98
CA VAL A 247 -7.54 17.59 16.90
C VAL A 247 -7.91 17.38 15.45
N SER A 248 -8.38 16.20 15.12
CA SER A 248 -8.85 15.85 13.80
C SER A 248 -10.35 15.57 13.81
N VAL A 249 -11.07 16.17 12.88
CA VAL A 249 -12.50 16.01 12.69
C VAL A 249 -12.76 15.40 11.31
N GLY A 250 -12.87 14.06 11.27
CA GLY A 250 -13.15 13.30 10.06
C GLY A 250 -11.98 13.14 9.08
N ALA A 251 -10.77 13.59 9.42
CA ALA A 251 -9.62 13.45 8.53
C ALA A 251 -8.82 12.18 8.86
N ASP A 252 -8.67 11.27 7.89
CA ASP A 252 -7.73 10.15 7.97
C ASP A 252 -6.38 10.54 7.37
N PHE A 253 -5.63 11.39 8.09
CA PHE A 253 -4.37 11.94 7.62
C PHE A 253 -3.20 10.95 7.66
N LEU A 254 -3.35 9.80 8.33
CA LEU A 254 -2.44 8.66 8.25
C LEU A 254 -2.77 7.70 7.10
N GLY A 255 -3.93 7.89 6.47
CA GLY A 255 -4.34 7.29 5.21
C GLY A 255 -4.17 8.27 4.03
N ASP A 256 -5.25 8.44 3.24
CA ASP A 256 -5.21 9.15 1.96
C ASP A 256 -5.66 10.61 2.00
N TRP A 257 -6.01 11.15 3.18
CA TRP A 257 -6.50 12.53 3.30
C TRP A 257 -5.53 13.52 2.67
N GLN A 258 -6.03 14.34 1.74
CA GLN A 258 -5.26 15.34 0.98
C GLN A 258 -3.96 14.78 0.38
N GLY A 259 -3.99 13.52 -0.06
CA GLY A 259 -2.85 12.82 -0.69
C GLY A 259 -1.80 12.28 0.28
N GLY A 260 -2.11 12.19 1.57
CA GLY A 260 -1.24 11.54 2.58
C GLY A 260 0.11 12.21 2.81
N GLY A 261 1.09 11.44 3.29
CA GLY A 261 2.46 11.90 3.51
C GLY A 261 2.68 12.67 4.82
N TYR A 262 1.77 12.54 5.78
CA TYR A 262 1.86 13.20 7.09
C TYR A 262 2.34 12.28 8.22
N ASP A 263 2.45 10.99 7.95
CA ASP A 263 2.81 9.93 8.88
C ASP A 263 4.18 10.14 9.54
N THR A 264 5.19 10.55 8.78
CA THR A 264 6.54 10.82 9.29
C THR A 264 6.57 11.96 10.30
N SER A 265 5.87 13.07 10.01
CA SER A 265 5.83 14.21 10.92
C SER A 265 5.02 13.90 12.18
N PHE A 266 3.94 13.12 12.04
CA PHE A 266 3.14 12.65 13.15
C PHE A 266 3.93 11.71 14.06
N ALA A 267 4.60 10.69 13.51
CA ALA A 267 5.36 9.71 14.28
C ALA A 267 6.44 10.35 15.17
N LYS A 268 7.11 11.41 14.68
CA LYS A 268 8.09 12.17 15.46
C LYS A 268 7.53 12.75 16.76
N GLY A 269 6.26 13.15 16.77
CA GLY A 269 5.56 13.66 17.94
C GLY A 269 5.01 12.56 18.85
N ARG A 270 4.94 11.31 18.36
CA ARG A 270 4.30 10.19 19.06
C ARG A 270 5.27 9.29 19.83
N ILE A 271 6.56 9.37 19.56
CA ILE A 271 7.57 8.65 20.34
C ILE A 271 7.87 9.50 21.58
N PRO A 272 7.72 8.95 22.81
CA PRO A 272 8.04 9.70 24.02
C PRO A 272 9.48 10.17 24.03
N LYS A 273 9.70 11.48 24.15
CA LYS A 273 11.02 12.07 24.21
C LYS A 273 11.09 13.08 25.34
N ASN A 274 12.03 12.90 26.28
CA ASN A 274 12.16 13.74 27.47
C ASN A 274 10.81 13.91 28.21
N GLY A 275 10.06 12.82 28.37
CA GLY A 275 8.76 12.82 29.04
C GLY A 275 7.62 13.53 28.29
N LYS A 276 7.83 13.96 27.05
CA LYS A 276 6.84 14.68 26.23
C LYS A 276 6.42 13.87 25.02
N MET A 277 5.12 13.96 24.71
CA MET A 277 4.49 13.29 23.58
C MET A 277 3.26 14.11 23.16
N SER A 278 3.00 14.22 21.85
CA SER A 278 1.80 14.91 21.37
C SER A 278 0.52 14.17 21.80
N LYS A 279 -0.53 14.93 22.11
CA LYS A 279 -1.87 14.40 22.40
C LYS A 279 -2.76 14.47 21.18
N PHE A 280 -3.44 13.39 20.85
CA PHE A 280 -4.22 13.27 19.64
C PHE A 280 -5.67 12.88 19.89
N PHE A 281 -6.60 13.73 19.44
CA PHE A 281 -8.04 13.52 19.45
C PHE A 281 -8.54 13.28 18.02
N GLN A 282 -9.26 12.17 17.82
CA GLN A 282 -9.91 11.86 16.53
C GLN A 282 -11.42 11.75 16.69
N MET A 283 -12.15 12.47 15.85
CA MET A 283 -13.62 12.44 15.74
C MET A 283 -14.00 11.91 14.37
N GLU A 284 -14.59 10.73 14.27
CA GLU A 284 -14.84 10.08 12.98
C GLU A 284 -16.03 9.12 13.01
N ALA A 285 -16.58 8.77 11.85
CA ALA A 285 -17.65 7.79 11.73
C ALA A 285 -17.10 6.37 11.55
N ASN A 286 -16.23 6.16 10.56
CA ASN A 286 -15.56 4.89 10.31
C ASN A 286 -14.30 4.77 11.18
N MET A 287 -13.90 3.54 11.54
CA MET A 287 -12.59 3.30 12.12
C MET A 287 -11.52 3.44 11.03
N THR A 288 -10.62 4.41 11.19
CA THR A 288 -9.53 4.70 10.25
C THR A 288 -8.15 4.44 10.87
N LEU A 289 -7.07 4.56 10.06
CA LEU A 289 -5.70 4.51 10.60
C LEU A 289 -5.45 5.64 11.61
N SER A 290 -5.96 6.83 11.34
CA SER A 290 -5.86 7.98 12.26
C SER A 290 -6.63 7.72 13.55
N GLY A 291 -7.84 7.14 13.45
CA GLY A 291 -8.62 6.75 14.64
C GLY A 291 -7.95 5.66 15.47
N ALA A 292 -7.32 4.70 14.81
CA ALA A 292 -6.56 3.64 15.47
C ALA A 292 -5.32 4.14 16.23
N ALA A 293 -4.72 5.25 15.77
CA ALA A 293 -3.56 5.87 16.39
C ALA A 293 -3.91 6.91 17.48
N ALA A 294 -5.20 7.26 17.65
CA ALA A 294 -5.63 8.31 18.57
C ALA A 294 -5.47 7.91 20.06
N ASP A 295 -5.14 8.90 20.88
CA ASP A 295 -5.20 8.74 22.36
C ASP A 295 -6.64 8.75 22.84
N LYS A 296 -7.47 9.61 22.25
CA LYS A 296 -8.91 9.67 22.49
C LYS A 296 -9.65 9.70 21.16
N ARG A 297 -10.42 8.67 20.90
CA ARG A 297 -11.28 8.55 19.74
C ARG A 297 -12.74 8.74 20.10
N LEU A 298 -13.48 9.53 19.32
CA LEU A 298 -14.92 9.73 19.44
C LEU A 298 -15.59 9.23 18.17
N ALA A 299 -16.29 8.09 18.28
CA ALA A 299 -17.08 7.53 17.19
C ALA A 299 -18.39 8.31 17.05
N MET A 300 -18.53 9.13 15.99
CA MET A 300 -19.69 10.01 15.79
C MET A 300 -20.01 10.24 14.33
N SER A 301 -21.31 10.43 14.04
CA SER A 301 -21.80 10.79 12.70
C SER A 301 -21.21 12.11 12.21
N THR A 302 -21.21 12.33 10.90
CA THR A 302 -20.71 13.58 10.29
C THR A 302 -21.51 14.80 10.75
N PHE A 303 -22.81 14.63 11.04
CA PHE A 303 -23.59 15.69 11.67
C PHE A 303 -22.97 16.13 13.00
N ASN A 304 -22.68 15.17 13.91
CA ASN A 304 -22.05 15.48 15.20
C ASN A 304 -20.63 16.01 15.03
N GLN A 305 -19.88 15.56 14.01
CA GLN A 305 -18.56 16.11 13.67
C GLN A 305 -18.67 17.60 13.29
N LYS A 306 -19.64 17.99 12.47
CA LYS A 306 -19.91 19.40 12.13
C LYS A 306 -20.23 20.24 13.36
N GLN A 307 -21.06 19.71 14.26
CA GLN A 307 -21.42 20.37 15.51
C GLN A 307 -20.23 20.48 16.49
N ALA A 308 -19.38 19.45 16.55
CA ALA A 308 -18.15 19.45 17.33
C ALA A 308 -17.16 20.51 16.80
N LEU A 309 -16.98 20.59 15.49
CA LEU A 309 -16.13 21.62 14.86
C LEU A 309 -16.64 23.02 15.18
N LEU A 310 -17.95 23.23 15.11
CA LEU A 310 -18.59 24.51 15.45
C LEU A 310 -18.40 24.88 16.94
N HIS A 311 -18.51 23.89 17.84
CA HIS A 311 -18.22 24.09 19.27
C HIS A 311 -16.77 24.51 19.50
N ILE A 312 -15.81 23.79 18.86
CA ILE A 312 -14.37 24.11 18.96
C ILE A 312 -14.09 25.52 18.41
N TYR A 313 -14.73 25.89 17.27
CA TYR A 313 -14.64 27.24 16.72
C TYR A 313 -15.08 28.31 17.73
N ASN A 314 -16.25 28.12 18.36
CA ASN A 314 -16.73 29.05 19.41
C ASN A 314 -15.76 29.19 20.58
N VAL A 315 -15.21 28.09 21.09
CA VAL A 315 -14.26 28.08 22.22
C VAL A 315 -12.95 28.80 21.88
N ILE A 316 -12.43 28.59 20.67
CA ILE A 316 -11.14 29.15 20.25
C ILE A 316 -11.24 30.62 19.87
N THR A 317 -12.29 30.99 19.11
CA THR A 317 -12.44 32.34 18.56
C THR A 317 -13.27 33.27 19.45
N GLY A 318 -14.01 32.76 20.45
CA GLY A 318 -14.95 33.52 21.25
C GLY A 318 -16.28 33.79 20.56
N ALA A 319 -16.54 33.14 19.41
CA ALA A 319 -17.83 33.25 18.72
C ALA A 319 -18.96 32.56 19.51
N SER A 320 -20.23 32.85 19.14
CA SER A 320 -21.42 32.33 19.81
C SER A 320 -22.42 31.68 18.86
N ALA A 321 -21.92 30.96 17.84
CA ALA A 321 -22.78 30.25 16.92
C ALA A 321 -23.57 29.13 17.65
N LYS A 322 -24.81 28.91 17.26
CA LYS A 322 -25.68 27.88 17.88
C LYS A 322 -25.14 26.49 17.59
N VAL A 323 -24.91 25.69 18.63
CA VAL A 323 -24.42 24.32 18.57
C VAL A 323 -25.51 23.34 19.02
N THR A 324 -25.71 22.28 18.26
CA THR A 324 -26.68 21.20 18.55
C THR A 324 -25.94 19.86 18.66
N LEU A 325 -24.96 19.78 19.56
CA LEU A 325 -24.17 18.57 19.79
C LEU A 325 -24.91 17.61 20.72
N THR A 326 -24.90 16.31 20.40
CA THR A 326 -25.47 15.26 21.25
C THR A 326 -24.78 15.21 22.62
N GLU A 327 -25.56 15.09 23.69
CA GLU A 327 -25.09 15.20 25.10
C GLU A 327 -23.87 14.31 25.40
N LYS A 328 -23.88 13.06 24.93
CA LYS A 328 -22.79 12.12 25.19
C LYS A 328 -21.42 12.57 24.71
N TYR A 329 -21.36 13.51 23.77
CA TYR A 329 -20.11 14.01 23.21
C TYR A 329 -19.63 15.33 23.81
N LYS A 330 -20.51 16.07 24.51
CA LYS A 330 -20.22 17.43 24.98
C LYS A 330 -18.99 17.53 25.85
N ILE A 331 -18.83 16.60 26.79
CA ILE A 331 -17.70 16.60 27.74
C ILE A 331 -16.37 16.42 27.00
N ASP A 332 -16.29 15.38 26.18
CA ASP A 332 -15.04 15.04 25.47
C ASP A 332 -14.68 16.07 24.40
N VAL A 333 -15.66 16.59 23.65
CA VAL A 333 -15.44 17.65 22.66
C VAL A 333 -14.99 18.94 23.35
N ASN A 334 -15.60 19.30 24.49
CA ASN A 334 -15.16 20.47 25.27
C ASN A 334 -13.73 20.27 25.81
N LYS A 335 -13.38 19.06 26.30
CA LYS A 335 -12.01 18.72 26.72
C LYS A 335 -11.02 18.91 25.58
N ALA A 336 -11.33 18.42 24.38
CA ALA A 336 -10.48 18.61 23.19
C ALA A 336 -10.32 20.10 22.83
N ALA A 337 -11.43 20.89 22.86
CA ALA A 337 -11.42 22.31 22.58
C ALA A 337 -10.56 23.10 23.58
N GLN A 338 -10.69 22.83 24.89
CA GLN A 338 -9.92 23.51 25.93
C GLN A 338 -8.42 23.15 25.86
N GLN A 339 -8.07 21.88 25.62
CA GLN A 339 -6.69 21.47 25.46
C GLN A 339 -6.06 22.08 24.20
N LEU A 340 -6.80 22.13 23.09
CA LEU A 340 -6.36 22.82 21.88
C LEU A 340 -6.12 24.31 22.13
N LYS A 341 -7.04 24.99 22.86
CA LYS A 341 -6.89 26.40 23.26
C LYS A 341 -5.67 26.63 24.13
N SER A 342 -5.45 25.76 25.11
CA SER A 342 -4.30 25.84 26.03
C SER A 342 -2.98 25.58 25.32
N ALA A 343 -2.95 24.76 24.26
CA ALA A 343 -1.76 24.51 23.47
C ALA A 343 -1.34 25.74 22.62
N GLY A 344 -2.26 26.64 22.31
CA GLY A 344 -1.98 27.85 21.53
C GLY A 344 -1.32 27.56 20.19
N SER A 345 -0.15 28.13 19.93
CA SER A 345 0.58 27.92 18.67
C SER A 345 1.04 26.49 18.43
N LYS A 346 1.11 25.67 19.49
CA LYS A 346 1.41 24.22 19.40
C LYS A 346 0.16 23.36 19.27
N GLY A 347 -1.00 23.95 19.07
CA GLY A 347 -2.25 23.29 18.73
C GLY A 347 -2.50 23.29 17.23
N VAL A 348 -3.10 22.25 16.70
CA VAL A 348 -3.54 22.18 15.30
C VAL A 348 -4.88 21.47 15.18
N LEU A 349 -5.76 22.03 14.34
CA LEU A 349 -7.02 21.38 13.98
C LEU A 349 -7.05 21.11 12.49
N ILE A 350 -7.46 19.89 12.13
CA ILE A 350 -7.67 19.45 10.74
C ILE A 350 -9.08 18.87 10.58
N SER A 351 -9.59 18.89 9.36
CA SER A 351 -10.88 18.27 9.07
C SER A 351 -10.91 17.59 7.70
N GLY A 352 -11.56 16.43 7.64
CA GLY A 352 -11.90 15.69 6.42
C GLY A 352 -13.35 15.93 5.95
N ILE A 353 -14.10 16.82 6.59
CA ILE A 353 -15.48 17.11 6.22
C ILE A 353 -15.51 17.81 4.86
N GLN A 354 -16.21 17.21 3.90
CA GLN A 354 -16.35 17.72 2.54
C GLN A 354 -17.46 18.79 2.46
N ASP A 355 -17.23 19.91 3.16
CA ASP A 355 -18.13 21.08 3.24
C ASP A 355 -17.28 22.35 3.31
N LYS A 356 -17.45 23.26 2.35
CA LYS A 356 -16.69 24.52 2.26
C LYS A 356 -16.76 25.34 3.55
N ASN A 357 -17.93 25.42 4.19
CA ASN A 357 -18.11 26.18 5.41
C ASN A 357 -17.34 25.56 6.58
N ALA A 358 -17.33 24.22 6.69
CA ALA A 358 -16.52 23.51 7.68
C ALA A 358 -15.02 23.78 7.47
N GLN A 359 -14.55 23.74 6.24
CA GLN A 359 -13.14 24.02 5.90
C GLN A 359 -12.74 25.48 6.18
N LEU A 360 -13.65 26.45 5.96
CA LEU A 360 -13.42 27.86 6.35
C LEU A 360 -13.21 27.99 7.87
N LEU A 361 -14.00 27.27 8.69
CA LEU A 361 -13.82 27.29 10.16
C LEU A 361 -12.49 26.67 10.58
N VAL A 362 -12.00 25.62 9.88
CA VAL A 362 -10.67 25.04 10.10
C VAL A 362 -9.58 26.10 9.92
N LEU A 363 -9.64 26.86 8.83
CA LEU A 363 -8.70 27.95 8.56
C LEU A 363 -8.77 29.05 9.64
N ALA A 364 -9.99 29.44 10.06
CA ALA A 364 -10.20 30.43 11.11
C ALA A 364 -9.61 30.00 12.46
N ILE A 365 -9.82 28.72 12.85
CA ILE A 365 -9.32 28.14 14.09
C ILE A 365 -7.77 28.14 14.10
N ASN A 366 -7.14 27.63 13.05
CA ASN A 366 -5.68 27.56 12.96
C ASN A 366 -5.06 28.97 12.92
N LYS A 367 -5.72 29.96 12.29
CA LYS A 367 -5.33 31.37 12.35
C LYS A 367 -5.42 31.92 13.78
N ALA A 368 -6.54 31.69 14.49
CA ALA A 368 -6.72 32.17 15.86
C ALA A 368 -5.71 31.55 16.83
N LEU A 369 -5.33 30.27 16.64
CA LEU A 369 -4.27 29.61 17.39
C LEU A 369 -2.87 30.10 17.02
N SER A 370 -2.69 30.76 15.87
CA SER A 370 -1.37 31.01 15.27
C SER A 370 -0.54 29.72 15.15
N SER A 371 -1.18 28.64 14.69
CA SER A 371 -0.64 27.29 14.72
C SER A 371 0.66 27.13 13.92
N GLU A 372 1.74 26.70 14.57
CA GLU A 372 3.04 26.43 13.95
C GLU A 372 3.02 25.17 13.08
N ALA A 373 2.09 24.25 13.37
CA ALA A 373 1.90 23.03 12.59
C ALA A 373 1.06 23.26 11.32
N PHE A 374 0.30 24.35 11.24
CA PHE A 374 -0.42 24.78 10.04
C PHE A 374 0.51 25.63 9.17
N VAL A 375 0.95 25.06 8.05
CA VAL A 375 2.03 25.63 7.24
C VAL A 375 1.45 26.20 5.94
N THR A 376 1.53 27.52 5.77
CA THR A 376 1.13 28.22 4.53
C THR A 376 2.33 28.50 3.61
N THR A 377 3.55 28.21 4.06
CA THR A 377 4.77 28.22 3.26
C THR A 377 4.86 26.94 2.45
N GLY A 378 4.90 27.04 1.12
CA GLY A 378 4.85 25.86 0.25
C GLY A 378 3.50 25.16 0.27
N THR A 379 2.47 25.82 -0.27
CA THR A 379 1.13 25.24 -0.42
C THR A 379 1.15 23.96 -1.25
N ARG A 380 0.25 23.02 -0.92
CA ARG A 380 0.17 21.73 -1.61
C ARG A 380 -0.68 21.82 -2.87
N GLN A 381 -0.14 21.29 -3.97
CA GLN A 381 -0.75 21.27 -5.29
C GLN A 381 -1.25 19.86 -5.69
N ILE A 382 -1.37 18.97 -4.73
CA ILE A 382 -1.67 17.54 -4.97
C ILE A 382 -3.11 17.29 -5.45
N ARG A 383 -4.01 18.24 -5.22
CA ARG A 383 -5.40 18.27 -5.73
C ARG A 383 -5.69 19.67 -6.22
N LYS A 384 -6.37 19.78 -7.35
CA LYS A 384 -6.83 21.05 -7.95
C LYS A 384 -8.22 20.94 -8.57
N GLY A 385 -8.84 19.78 -8.53
CA GLY A 385 -10.13 19.48 -9.14
C GLY A 385 -11.24 20.44 -8.70
N SER A 386 -12.22 20.66 -9.59
CA SER A 386 -13.41 21.48 -9.30
C SER A 386 -14.66 20.71 -9.68
N ASN A 387 -15.45 20.33 -8.67
CA ASN A 387 -16.70 19.62 -8.86
C ASN A 387 -17.69 20.42 -9.73
N GLU A 388 -17.75 21.72 -9.53
CA GLU A 388 -18.63 22.63 -10.30
C GLU A 388 -18.28 22.63 -11.79
N LYS A 389 -16.98 22.76 -12.13
CA LYS A 389 -16.52 22.76 -13.51
C LYS A 389 -16.78 21.42 -14.21
N VAL A 390 -16.66 20.29 -13.49
CA VAL A 390 -16.98 18.96 -14.04
C VAL A 390 -18.48 18.82 -14.28
N ALA A 391 -19.31 19.25 -13.33
CA ALA A 391 -20.77 19.24 -13.52
C ALA A 391 -21.20 20.15 -14.69
N GLN A 392 -20.55 21.30 -14.85
CA GLN A 392 -20.82 22.21 -16.00
C GLN A 392 -20.38 21.59 -17.33
N LEU A 393 -19.23 20.88 -17.36
CA LEU A 393 -18.80 20.15 -18.57
C LEU A 393 -19.87 19.16 -19.06
N ILE A 394 -20.44 18.37 -18.14
CA ILE A 394 -21.49 17.40 -18.52
C ILE A 394 -22.71 18.11 -19.13
N LYS A 395 -23.08 19.27 -18.58
CA LYS A 395 -24.17 20.11 -19.15
C LYS A 395 -23.80 20.64 -20.55
N ASP A 396 -22.59 21.15 -20.72
CA ASP A 396 -22.08 21.67 -21.99
C ASP A 396 -22.04 20.59 -23.08
N MET A 397 -21.60 19.35 -22.71
CA MET A 397 -21.62 18.18 -23.60
C MET A 397 -23.06 17.80 -24.00
N LYS A 398 -24.00 17.75 -23.05
CA LYS A 398 -25.40 17.46 -23.31
C LYS A 398 -26.03 18.49 -24.25
N ALA A 399 -25.64 19.75 -24.13
CA ALA A 399 -26.07 20.84 -24.99
C ALA A 399 -25.44 20.84 -26.38
N GLY A 400 -24.43 19.95 -26.66
CA GLY A 400 -23.71 19.90 -27.93
C GLY A 400 -22.75 21.07 -28.17
N SER A 401 -22.37 21.79 -27.08
CA SER A 401 -21.42 22.90 -27.15
C SER A 401 -19.96 22.43 -27.25
N VAL A 402 -19.66 21.20 -26.82
CA VAL A 402 -18.34 20.58 -26.86
C VAL A 402 -18.18 19.81 -28.16
N HIS A 403 -17.22 20.20 -28.98
CA HIS A 403 -16.86 19.47 -30.20
C HIS A 403 -15.84 18.37 -29.97
N THR A 404 -14.78 18.69 -29.25
CA THR A 404 -13.66 17.79 -29.02
C THR A 404 -13.39 17.68 -27.52
N LEU A 405 -13.36 16.45 -27.01
CA LEU A 405 -13.00 16.14 -25.62
C LEU A 405 -11.72 15.30 -25.62
N ILE A 406 -10.68 15.82 -25.00
CA ILE A 406 -9.39 15.14 -24.82
C ILE A 406 -9.23 14.81 -23.34
N MET A 407 -9.07 13.53 -23.00
CA MET A 407 -8.98 13.01 -21.65
C MET A 407 -7.61 12.38 -21.41
N SER A 408 -7.01 12.65 -20.25
CA SER A 408 -5.74 12.02 -19.82
C SER A 408 -5.71 11.82 -18.32
N GLY A 409 -5.35 10.61 -17.86
CA GLY A 409 -5.23 10.26 -16.45
C GLY A 409 -6.56 10.23 -15.69
N VAL A 410 -7.70 10.13 -16.40
CA VAL A 410 -9.04 10.10 -15.81
C VAL A 410 -9.89 8.96 -16.37
N ASN A 411 -10.75 8.39 -15.52
CA ASN A 411 -11.71 7.36 -15.93
C ASN A 411 -13.14 7.72 -15.45
N PRO A 412 -13.75 8.79 -16.02
CA PRO A 412 -15.04 9.30 -15.56
C PRO A 412 -16.19 8.30 -15.71
N VAL A 413 -16.11 7.33 -16.62
CA VAL A 413 -17.15 6.28 -16.78
C VAL A 413 -17.18 5.32 -15.57
N TYR A 414 -16.06 5.16 -14.89
CA TYR A 414 -15.98 4.37 -13.66
C TYR A 414 -16.18 5.21 -12.41
N THR A 415 -15.60 6.42 -12.36
CA THR A 415 -15.48 7.21 -11.12
C THR A 415 -16.59 8.25 -10.91
N LEU A 416 -17.37 8.57 -11.95
CA LEU A 416 -18.51 9.48 -11.79
C LEU A 416 -19.75 8.74 -11.24
N PRO A 417 -20.50 9.37 -10.32
CA PRO A 417 -21.72 8.78 -9.76
C PRO A 417 -22.81 8.54 -10.83
N ASP A 418 -22.90 9.44 -11.79
CA ASP A 418 -23.85 9.39 -12.90
C ASP A 418 -23.17 9.05 -14.22
N SER A 419 -22.40 7.94 -14.22
CA SER A 419 -21.60 7.50 -15.37
C SER A 419 -22.43 7.31 -16.65
N LYS A 420 -23.68 6.83 -16.53
CA LYS A 420 -24.60 6.69 -17.66
C LYS A 420 -24.92 8.04 -18.33
N ASP A 421 -25.09 9.09 -17.52
CA ASP A 421 -25.30 10.46 -17.97
C ASP A 421 -24.08 11.01 -18.71
N PHE A 422 -22.88 10.73 -18.19
CA PHE A 422 -21.62 11.10 -18.85
C PHE A 422 -21.49 10.39 -20.20
N VAL A 423 -21.73 9.08 -20.27
CA VAL A 423 -21.70 8.31 -21.53
C VAL A 423 -22.73 8.84 -22.53
N GLY A 424 -23.94 9.17 -22.06
CA GLY A 424 -24.98 9.79 -22.90
C GLY A 424 -24.56 11.16 -23.46
N ALA A 425 -23.87 11.94 -22.63
CA ALA A 425 -23.32 13.24 -23.04
C ALA A 425 -22.14 13.09 -24.03
N LEU A 426 -21.25 12.11 -23.75
CA LEU A 426 -20.07 11.82 -24.59
C LEU A 426 -20.46 11.43 -26.03
N LYS A 427 -21.58 10.72 -26.22
CA LYS A 427 -22.09 10.38 -27.55
C LYS A 427 -22.47 11.61 -28.40
N LYS A 428 -22.75 12.78 -27.77
CA LYS A 428 -23.04 14.03 -28.47
C LYS A 428 -21.76 14.81 -28.83
N VAL A 429 -20.62 14.44 -28.28
CA VAL A 429 -19.32 15.04 -28.61
C VAL A 429 -18.86 14.50 -29.97
N ALA A 430 -18.50 15.39 -30.90
CA ALA A 430 -18.12 14.99 -32.25
C ALA A 430 -16.86 14.10 -32.24
N ASN A 431 -15.86 14.42 -31.40
CA ASN A 431 -14.65 13.66 -31.28
C ASN A 431 -14.21 13.56 -29.82
N SER A 432 -13.93 12.34 -29.35
CA SER A 432 -13.36 12.08 -28.03
C SER A 432 -12.10 11.25 -28.16
N VAL A 433 -11.06 11.64 -27.43
CA VAL A 433 -9.80 10.89 -27.33
C VAL A 433 -9.41 10.72 -25.88
N THR A 434 -8.94 9.52 -25.53
CA THR A 434 -8.52 9.22 -24.18
C THR A 434 -7.10 8.65 -24.20
N PHE A 435 -6.23 9.17 -23.35
CA PHE A 435 -4.89 8.63 -23.06
C PHE A 435 -5.00 7.81 -21.78
N SER A 436 -4.77 6.51 -21.88
CA SER A 436 -4.88 5.60 -20.73
C SER A 436 -3.80 4.52 -20.80
N LEU A 437 -3.33 4.07 -19.62
CA LEU A 437 -2.45 2.90 -19.53
C LEU A 437 -3.16 1.61 -19.93
N LYS A 438 -4.50 1.58 -19.81
CA LYS A 438 -5.33 0.38 -20.04
C LYS A 438 -6.54 0.75 -20.89
N GLU A 439 -7.15 -0.25 -21.51
CA GLU A 439 -8.43 -0.08 -22.16
C GLU A 439 -9.56 -0.11 -21.12
N ASP A 440 -9.58 0.95 -20.27
CA ASP A 440 -10.54 1.10 -19.19
C ASP A 440 -11.95 1.46 -19.67
N GLU A 441 -12.90 1.64 -18.74
CA GLU A 441 -14.31 1.90 -19.03
C GLU A 441 -14.50 3.15 -19.89
N THR A 442 -13.66 4.18 -19.72
CA THR A 442 -13.70 5.41 -20.52
C THR A 442 -13.08 5.20 -21.89
N ALA A 443 -11.99 4.47 -21.99
CA ALA A 443 -11.34 4.12 -23.26
C ALA A 443 -12.28 3.32 -24.16
N LEU A 444 -13.04 2.37 -23.61
CA LEU A 444 -14.00 1.55 -24.33
C LEU A 444 -15.14 2.32 -25.00
N VAL A 445 -15.53 3.49 -24.45
CA VAL A 445 -16.63 4.31 -24.99
C VAL A 445 -16.15 5.54 -25.76
N SER A 446 -14.85 5.83 -25.71
CA SER A 446 -14.24 6.93 -26.46
C SER A 446 -14.07 6.56 -27.93
N LYS A 447 -14.22 7.55 -28.83
CA LYS A 447 -14.01 7.34 -30.29
C LYS A 447 -12.55 6.99 -30.60
N MET A 448 -11.63 7.53 -29.80
CA MET A 448 -10.19 7.27 -29.94
C MET A 448 -9.63 6.92 -28.57
N ALA A 449 -8.86 5.84 -28.50
CA ALA A 449 -8.10 5.42 -27.32
C ALA A 449 -6.63 5.32 -27.67
N VAL A 450 -5.77 5.94 -26.87
CA VAL A 450 -4.33 5.98 -27.07
C VAL A 450 -3.64 5.33 -25.88
N GLY A 451 -2.85 4.30 -26.13
CA GLY A 451 -2.00 3.70 -25.10
C GLY A 451 -0.94 4.71 -24.65
N THR A 452 -0.88 5.03 -23.36
CA THR A 452 0.12 5.95 -22.83
C THR A 452 1.28 5.21 -22.17
N THR A 453 2.41 5.93 -21.99
CA THR A 453 3.60 5.42 -21.32
C THR A 453 3.42 5.37 -19.81
N HIS A 454 4.08 4.42 -19.16
CA HIS A 454 4.19 4.38 -17.71
C HIS A 454 5.19 5.45 -17.21
N TYR A 455 5.08 5.89 -15.95
CA TYR A 455 6.01 6.92 -15.41
C TYR A 455 7.47 6.47 -15.40
N LEU A 456 7.75 5.17 -15.37
CA LEU A 456 9.10 4.60 -15.50
C LEU A 456 9.61 4.53 -16.94
N GLU A 457 8.79 4.91 -17.91
CA GLU A 457 9.09 4.88 -19.35
C GLU A 457 9.18 6.28 -19.97
N SER A 458 8.86 7.34 -19.22
CA SER A 458 8.74 8.70 -19.79
C SER A 458 9.25 9.78 -18.85
N TRP A 459 9.77 10.85 -19.45
CA TRP A 459 10.18 12.05 -18.72
C TRP A 459 8.96 12.86 -18.27
N GLY A 460 9.10 13.53 -17.11
CA GLY A 460 8.10 14.43 -16.56
C GLY A 460 8.64 15.27 -15.41
N ASP A 461 7.83 16.17 -14.90
CA ASP A 461 8.12 16.97 -13.71
C ASP A 461 6.88 17.12 -12.84
N VAL A 462 7.10 17.34 -11.55
CA VAL A 462 6.03 17.52 -10.58
C VAL A 462 6.44 18.54 -9.52
N ALA A 463 5.54 19.45 -9.16
CA ALA A 463 5.71 20.46 -8.12
C ALA A 463 4.58 20.36 -7.10
N ILE A 464 4.55 19.29 -6.32
CA ILE A 464 3.50 19.04 -5.31
C ILE A 464 3.49 20.10 -4.20
N THR A 465 4.66 20.55 -3.78
CA THR A 465 4.78 21.67 -2.87
C THR A 465 5.31 22.87 -3.64
N LYS A 466 4.62 23.99 -3.57
CA LYS A 466 5.05 25.21 -4.26
C LYS A 466 6.45 25.62 -3.79
N GLY A 467 7.37 25.78 -4.75
CA GLY A 467 8.80 26.01 -4.48
C GLY A 467 9.67 24.75 -4.44
N THR A 468 9.08 23.55 -4.57
CA THR A 468 9.84 22.31 -4.82
C THR A 468 9.61 21.82 -6.25
N TYR A 469 10.62 21.27 -6.86
CA TYR A 469 10.58 20.72 -8.20
C TYR A 469 11.13 19.31 -8.16
N SER A 470 10.33 18.32 -8.56
CA SER A 470 10.68 16.91 -8.60
C SER A 470 10.66 16.44 -10.04
N LEU A 471 11.64 15.63 -10.42
CA LEU A 471 11.82 15.15 -11.77
C LEU A 471 11.37 13.69 -11.89
N THR A 472 10.52 13.40 -12.84
CA THR A 472 10.23 12.02 -13.27
C THR A 472 11.22 11.63 -14.36
N GLN A 473 12.14 10.72 -14.03
CA GLN A 473 13.15 10.18 -14.92
C GLN A 473 12.76 8.77 -15.35
N PRO A 474 12.73 8.43 -16.65
CA PRO A 474 12.49 7.07 -17.08
C PRO A 474 13.66 6.16 -16.69
N THR A 475 13.33 4.94 -16.29
CA THR A 475 14.33 3.89 -15.98
C THR A 475 14.57 2.95 -17.15
N ILE A 476 13.59 2.87 -18.05
CA ILE A 476 13.66 2.07 -19.28
C ILE A 476 13.01 2.82 -20.46
N ARG A 477 13.25 2.33 -21.65
CA ARG A 477 12.47 2.72 -22.83
C ARG A 477 11.05 2.15 -22.74
N PRO A 478 10.05 2.74 -23.44
CA PRO A 478 8.71 2.18 -23.48
C PRO A 478 8.73 0.70 -23.89
N LEU A 479 8.07 -0.15 -23.08
CA LEU A 479 7.92 -1.58 -23.40
C LEU A 479 7.07 -1.81 -24.65
N PHE A 480 6.17 -0.87 -24.94
CA PHE A 480 5.31 -0.89 -26.10
C PHE A 480 5.61 0.34 -26.98
N PRO A 481 6.29 0.15 -28.13
CA PRO A 481 6.74 1.27 -28.97
C PRO A 481 5.61 2.15 -29.51
N GLU A 482 4.41 1.58 -29.68
CA GLU A 482 3.24 2.28 -30.22
C GLU A 482 2.50 3.17 -29.17
N THR A 483 2.97 3.19 -27.93
CA THR A 483 2.40 4.05 -26.89
C THR A 483 2.87 5.50 -27.07
N LYS A 484 2.01 6.45 -26.69
CA LYS A 484 2.28 7.88 -26.86
C LYS A 484 2.08 8.64 -25.56
N GLN A 485 3.08 9.38 -25.15
CA GLN A 485 2.98 10.29 -24.02
C GLN A 485 2.05 11.48 -24.34
N PHE A 486 1.15 11.82 -23.41
CA PHE A 486 0.19 12.92 -23.59
C PHE A 486 0.87 14.26 -23.87
N GLN A 487 1.94 14.58 -23.16
CA GLN A 487 2.71 15.81 -23.34
C GLN A 487 3.34 15.92 -24.74
N GLN A 488 3.83 14.81 -25.28
CA GLN A 488 4.37 14.77 -26.62
C GLN A 488 3.26 15.01 -27.67
N ALA A 489 2.06 14.47 -27.42
CA ALA A 489 0.90 14.73 -28.28
C ALA A 489 0.49 16.22 -28.25
N LEU A 490 0.48 16.85 -27.08
CA LEU A 490 0.21 18.29 -26.96
C LEU A 490 1.21 19.16 -27.74
N LEU A 491 2.52 18.82 -27.70
CA LEU A 491 3.56 19.49 -28.49
C LEU A 491 3.23 19.43 -29.99
N GLU A 492 2.91 18.24 -30.50
CA GLU A 492 2.57 18.03 -31.90
C GLU A 492 1.30 18.79 -32.32
N TRP A 493 0.32 18.95 -31.41
CA TRP A 493 -0.91 19.71 -31.68
C TRP A 493 -0.67 21.21 -31.60
N ASN A 494 0.30 21.67 -30.83
CA ASN A 494 0.75 23.07 -30.82
C ASN A 494 1.65 23.41 -32.03
N GLY A 495 1.93 22.44 -32.94
CA GLY A 495 2.80 22.62 -34.06
C GLY A 495 4.29 22.65 -33.69
N ASN A 496 4.67 22.22 -32.54
CA ASN A 496 6.03 22.10 -32.06
C ASN A 496 6.53 20.65 -32.25
N ASN A 497 7.56 20.49 -33.07
CA ASN A 497 8.15 19.19 -33.40
C ASN A 497 9.29 18.78 -32.43
N ALA A 498 9.53 19.53 -31.37
CA ALA A 498 10.53 19.19 -30.38
C ALA A 498 10.18 17.89 -29.63
N ASN A 499 11.22 17.23 -29.14
CA ASN A 499 11.02 16.14 -28.18
C ASN A 499 10.59 16.73 -26.82
N TYR A 500 9.66 16.08 -26.12
CA TYR A 500 9.19 16.55 -24.82
C TYR A 500 10.32 16.65 -23.78
N TYR A 501 11.35 15.80 -23.83
CA TYR A 501 12.52 15.92 -22.97
C TYR A 501 13.22 17.28 -23.12
N ASP A 502 13.41 17.75 -24.35
CA ASP A 502 14.07 19.04 -24.62
C ASP A 502 13.20 20.21 -24.15
N TYR A 503 11.88 20.12 -24.37
CA TYR A 503 10.91 21.09 -23.86
C TYR A 503 10.90 21.16 -22.33
N LEU A 504 10.88 19.98 -21.67
CA LEU A 504 10.96 19.84 -20.23
C LEU A 504 12.23 20.50 -19.69
N LYS A 505 13.39 20.15 -20.24
CA LYS A 505 14.70 20.68 -19.85
C LYS A 505 14.78 22.20 -20.02
N ALA A 506 14.26 22.72 -21.12
CA ALA A 506 14.18 24.15 -21.35
C ALA A 506 13.28 24.87 -20.35
N THR A 507 12.14 24.27 -19.98
CA THR A 507 11.24 24.81 -18.96
C THR A 507 11.87 24.74 -17.56
N ALA A 508 12.48 23.62 -17.24
CA ALA A 508 13.15 23.38 -15.95
C ALA A 508 14.28 24.37 -15.70
N SER A 509 15.04 24.78 -16.74
CA SER A 509 16.16 25.72 -16.59
C SER A 509 15.76 27.07 -15.97
N SER A 510 14.50 27.51 -16.16
CA SER A 510 13.97 28.71 -15.53
C SER A 510 13.57 28.52 -14.07
N ILE A 511 13.33 27.27 -13.65
CA ILE A 511 12.84 26.89 -12.30
C ILE A 511 14.02 26.58 -11.39
N ILE A 512 15.01 25.83 -11.88
CA ILE A 512 16.14 25.33 -11.08
C ILE A 512 17.22 26.39 -10.79
N ALA A 513 17.01 27.63 -11.26
CA ALA A 513 17.76 28.84 -10.83
C ALA A 513 19.29 28.66 -10.74
N GLY A 514 19.93 28.11 -11.78
CA GLY A 514 21.38 27.95 -11.85
C GLY A 514 21.94 26.63 -11.29
N ALA A 515 21.11 25.74 -10.75
CA ALA A 515 21.53 24.39 -10.45
C ALA A 515 21.83 23.60 -11.74
N SER A 516 22.79 22.67 -11.68
CA SER A 516 23.10 21.81 -12.80
C SER A 516 21.94 20.85 -13.10
N TRP A 517 21.52 20.77 -14.36
CA TRP A 517 20.52 19.76 -14.79
C TRP A 517 20.91 18.36 -14.38
N ASN A 518 22.16 17.96 -14.58
CA ASN A 518 22.66 16.64 -14.23
C ASN A 518 22.54 16.36 -12.71
N GLN A 519 22.76 17.38 -11.87
CA GLN A 519 22.56 17.23 -10.43
C GLN A 519 21.10 17.01 -10.09
N VAL A 520 20.19 17.76 -10.72
CA VAL A 520 18.74 17.58 -10.50
C VAL A 520 18.25 16.20 -10.98
N VAL A 521 18.80 15.69 -12.09
CA VAL A 521 18.55 14.32 -12.57
C VAL A 521 19.06 13.27 -11.57
N HIS A 522 20.27 13.47 -11.03
CA HIS A 522 20.85 12.58 -10.03
C HIS A 522 20.05 12.56 -8.72
N ASP A 523 19.66 13.74 -8.22
CA ASP A 523 18.98 13.87 -6.93
C ASP A 523 17.47 13.61 -7.04
N GLY A 524 16.89 13.76 -8.23
CA GLY A 524 15.46 13.62 -8.51
C GLY A 524 14.59 14.77 -7.96
N ILE A 525 15.20 15.73 -7.26
CA ILE A 525 14.51 16.86 -6.61
C ILE A 525 15.37 18.11 -6.60
N PHE A 526 14.71 19.27 -6.67
CA PHE A 526 15.30 20.58 -6.42
C PHE A 526 14.38 21.40 -5.50
N VAL A 527 14.96 22.08 -4.52
CA VAL A 527 14.24 22.97 -3.59
C VAL A 527 14.68 24.39 -3.86
N GLY A 528 13.78 25.20 -4.38
CA GLY A 528 13.98 26.61 -4.65
C GLY A 528 13.45 27.52 -3.54
N ALA A 529 13.16 28.76 -3.89
CA ALA A 529 12.49 29.69 -3.00
C ALA A 529 11.04 29.22 -2.74
N ILE A 530 10.70 29.03 -1.47
CA ILE A 530 9.38 28.51 -1.07
C ILE A 530 8.49 29.71 -0.69
N PRO A 531 7.46 30.06 -1.49
CA PRO A 531 6.59 31.18 -1.21
C PRO A 531 5.63 30.85 -0.05
N THR A 532 5.27 31.90 0.69
CA THR A 532 4.26 31.81 1.76
C THR A 532 2.96 32.45 1.28
N ALA A 533 1.85 31.71 1.40
CA ALA A 533 0.55 32.24 1.11
C ALA A 533 0.07 33.19 2.24
N THR A 534 -0.42 34.34 1.86
CA THR A 534 -0.86 35.37 2.80
C THR A 534 -2.33 35.17 3.15
N PHE A 535 -2.64 35.17 4.44
CA PHE A 535 -4.00 34.99 4.94
C PHE A 535 -4.82 36.27 4.67
N GLY A 536 -5.86 36.14 3.85
CA GLY A 536 -6.81 37.21 3.52
C GLY A 536 -7.99 37.29 4.49
N SER A 537 -9.08 37.91 4.04
CA SER A 537 -10.35 38.00 4.76
C SER A 537 -11.38 37.06 4.15
N ALA A 538 -12.19 36.41 5.01
CA ALA A 538 -13.36 35.64 4.59
C ALA A 538 -14.46 35.80 5.63
N ASP A 539 -15.72 35.58 5.24
CA ASP A 539 -16.85 35.63 6.14
C ASP A 539 -17.04 34.34 6.92
N PHE A 540 -16.27 34.23 8.02
CA PHE A 540 -16.33 33.05 8.90
C PHE A 540 -17.62 33.00 9.72
N ALA A 541 -18.27 34.14 9.98
CA ALA A 541 -19.51 34.20 10.74
C ALA A 541 -20.68 33.60 9.91
N SER A 542 -20.77 33.96 8.64
CA SER A 542 -21.70 33.33 7.71
C SER A 542 -21.48 31.82 7.57
N ALA A 543 -20.21 31.37 7.46
CA ALA A 543 -19.88 29.97 7.41
C ALA A 543 -20.31 29.21 8.69
N ALA A 544 -20.09 29.81 9.89
CA ALA A 544 -20.52 29.24 11.15
C ALA A 544 -22.07 29.17 11.25
N SER A 545 -22.77 30.22 10.82
CA SER A 545 -24.21 30.22 10.74
C SER A 545 -24.76 29.11 9.81
N ALA A 546 -24.19 28.98 8.63
CA ALA A 546 -24.58 27.93 7.67
C ALA A 546 -24.36 26.53 8.26
N LEU A 547 -23.23 26.31 8.92
CA LEU A 547 -22.92 25.02 9.53
C LEU A 547 -23.85 24.69 10.70
N SER A 548 -24.32 25.70 11.45
CA SER A 548 -25.27 25.55 12.56
C SER A 548 -26.63 25.02 12.10
N GLN A 549 -27.00 25.25 10.85
CA GLN A 549 -28.25 24.81 10.24
C GLN A 549 -28.17 23.38 9.67
N SER A 550 -27.00 22.70 9.76
CA SER A 550 -26.84 21.31 9.34
C SER A 550 -27.88 20.41 10.02
N LYS A 551 -28.39 19.43 9.28
CA LYS A 551 -29.36 18.44 9.78
C LYS A 551 -28.72 17.04 9.77
N PRO A 552 -29.12 16.15 10.70
CA PRO A 552 -28.72 14.76 10.64
C PRO A 552 -29.29 14.07 9.42
N ALA A 553 -28.65 13.00 8.95
CA ALA A 553 -29.16 12.17 7.88
C ALA A 553 -30.52 11.56 8.26
N ALA A 554 -31.41 11.41 7.30
CA ALA A 554 -32.66 10.68 7.48
C ALA A 554 -32.37 9.17 7.36
N GLY A 555 -32.23 8.49 8.48
CA GLY A 555 -31.87 7.07 8.53
C GLY A 555 -30.36 6.86 8.76
N LEU A 556 -29.76 5.86 8.10
CA LEU A 556 -28.33 5.59 8.20
C LEU A 556 -27.52 6.59 7.37
N GLU A 557 -26.38 7.00 7.93
CA GLU A 557 -25.40 7.84 7.25
C GLU A 557 -24.33 6.95 6.60
N LEU A 558 -24.25 6.98 5.27
CA LEU A 558 -23.18 6.33 4.51
C LEU A 558 -21.99 7.25 4.43
N VAL A 559 -20.81 6.74 4.80
CA VAL A 559 -19.53 7.43 4.64
C VAL A 559 -18.65 6.66 3.64
N LEU A 560 -18.45 7.24 2.48
CA LEU A 560 -17.57 6.71 1.44
C LEU A 560 -16.11 7.08 1.77
N ASN A 561 -15.21 6.12 1.64
CA ASN A 561 -13.80 6.29 1.95
C ASN A 561 -12.91 5.55 0.95
N THR A 562 -11.61 5.79 1.00
CA THR A 562 -10.58 4.99 0.29
C THR A 562 -9.93 4.01 1.26
N LYS A 563 -9.43 2.89 0.72
CA LYS A 563 -8.61 1.94 1.46
C LYS A 563 -7.14 2.07 1.08
N THR A 564 -6.26 1.78 2.01
CA THR A 564 -4.80 1.79 1.81
C THR A 564 -4.37 0.91 0.64
N GLY A 565 -5.07 -0.20 0.37
CA GLY A 565 -4.73 -1.12 -0.72
C GLY A 565 -5.01 -0.55 -2.10
N LEU A 566 -6.27 -0.22 -2.43
CA LEU A 566 -6.65 0.17 -3.79
C LEU A 566 -6.86 1.67 -4.02
N GLY A 567 -7.01 2.47 -2.96
CA GLY A 567 -7.21 3.92 -3.08
C GLY A 567 -8.40 4.25 -3.97
N ASP A 568 -8.18 4.97 -5.04
CA ASP A 568 -9.19 5.34 -6.04
C ASP A 568 -9.48 4.26 -7.10
N GLY A 569 -8.72 3.15 -7.11
CA GLY A 569 -8.92 2.01 -8.02
C GLY A 569 -8.09 2.05 -9.31
N GLN A 570 -7.18 2.99 -9.49
CA GLN A 570 -6.32 3.02 -10.70
C GLN A 570 -5.50 1.74 -10.86
N GLN A 571 -5.01 1.18 -9.75
CA GLN A 571 -4.19 -0.03 -9.72
C GLN A 571 -4.99 -1.31 -9.36
N ALA A 572 -6.30 -1.36 -9.65
CA ALA A 572 -7.14 -2.52 -9.31
C ALA A 572 -6.67 -3.85 -9.95
N ASN A 573 -5.87 -3.81 -11.03
CA ASN A 573 -5.27 -5.00 -11.66
C ASN A 573 -3.92 -5.40 -11.04
N ASN A 574 -3.56 -4.85 -9.88
CA ASN A 574 -2.33 -5.17 -9.17
C ASN A 574 -2.60 -6.23 -8.08
N PRO A 575 -2.12 -7.47 -8.26
CA PRO A 575 -2.42 -8.57 -7.35
C PRO A 575 -1.82 -8.38 -5.96
N TRP A 576 -0.67 -7.70 -5.82
CA TRP A 576 -0.12 -7.37 -4.50
C TRP A 576 -1.07 -6.50 -3.69
N LEU A 577 -1.77 -5.56 -4.36
CA LEU A 577 -2.73 -4.65 -3.69
C LEU A 577 -4.08 -5.32 -3.43
N GLN A 578 -4.53 -6.22 -4.30
CA GLN A 578 -5.75 -6.99 -4.08
C GLN A 578 -5.61 -7.96 -2.90
N GLU A 579 -4.47 -8.64 -2.78
CA GLU A 579 -4.19 -9.55 -1.66
C GLU A 579 -3.73 -8.81 -0.40
N PHE A 580 -3.38 -7.52 -0.50
CA PHE A 580 -2.98 -6.71 0.64
C PHE A 580 -4.13 -6.59 1.65
N PRO A 581 -3.95 -7.06 2.90
CA PRO A 581 -5.01 -7.01 3.89
C PRO A 581 -5.27 -5.57 4.34
N ASP A 582 -6.55 -5.18 4.34
CA ASP A 582 -6.96 -3.90 4.95
C ASP A 582 -6.43 -3.79 6.38
N PRO A 583 -5.76 -2.71 6.77
CA PRO A 583 -5.13 -2.60 8.09
C PRO A 583 -6.11 -2.72 9.26
N ILE A 584 -7.36 -2.33 9.09
CA ILE A 584 -8.38 -2.32 10.15
C ILE A 584 -9.15 -3.64 10.20
N THR A 585 -9.74 -4.06 9.09
CA THR A 585 -10.62 -5.26 9.05
C THR A 585 -9.86 -6.56 8.84
N ARG A 586 -8.65 -6.49 8.30
CA ARG A 586 -7.77 -7.61 7.89
C ARG A 586 -8.32 -8.44 6.73
N VAL A 587 -9.33 -7.92 6.02
CA VAL A 587 -9.92 -8.52 4.81
C VAL A 587 -9.17 -8.05 3.56
N SER A 588 -8.91 -8.97 2.65
CA SER A 588 -8.35 -8.72 1.31
C SER A 588 -9.35 -9.09 0.21
N TRP A 589 -9.09 -8.71 -1.04
CA TRP A 589 -9.83 -9.07 -2.23
C TRP A 589 -11.26 -8.50 -2.37
N ASP A 590 -11.80 -7.77 -1.40
CA ASP A 590 -13.17 -7.25 -1.46
C ASP A 590 -13.30 -5.84 -0.89
N ASN A 591 -14.32 -5.09 -1.33
CA ASN A 591 -14.93 -4.07 -0.51
C ASN A 591 -16.25 -4.57 0.10
N TYR A 592 -16.68 -3.90 1.14
CA TYR A 592 -17.82 -4.31 1.96
C TYR A 592 -18.39 -3.11 2.68
N VAL A 593 -19.62 -3.24 3.16
CA VAL A 593 -20.21 -2.29 4.12
C VAL A 593 -19.65 -2.60 5.51
N THR A 594 -19.09 -1.59 6.18
CA THR A 594 -18.80 -1.65 7.62
C THR A 594 -19.99 -1.12 8.39
N VAL A 595 -20.36 -1.81 9.48
CA VAL A 595 -21.53 -1.47 10.31
C VAL A 595 -21.21 -1.69 11.78
N SER A 596 -21.83 -0.87 12.68
CA SER A 596 -21.71 -1.07 14.12
C SER A 596 -22.40 -2.37 14.55
N LYS A 597 -21.97 -2.97 15.65
CA LYS A 597 -22.64 -4.17 16.21
C LYS A 597 -24.12 -3.87 16.52
N VAL A 598 -24.41 -2.71 17.07
CA VAL A 598 -25.79 -2.29 17.43
C VAL A 598 -26.69 -2.20 16.19
N ASP A 599 -26.20 -1.60 15.10
CA ASP A 599 -26.98 -1.49 13.88
C ASP A 599 -27.06 -2.80 13.12
N ALA A 600 -26.00 -3.63 13.18
CA ALA A 600 -26.02 -4.99 12.62
C ALA A 600 -27.10 -5.85 13.27
N ASP A 601 -27.21 -5.80 14.60
CA ASP A 601 -28.23 -6.57 15.33
C ASP A 601 -29.65 -6.11 14.97
N LYS A 602 -29.90 -4.80 14.83
CA LYS A 602 -31.19 -4.25 14.39
C LYS A 602 -31.56 -4.71 12.97
N LEU A 603 -30.58 -4.83 12.09
CA LEU A 603 -30.77 -5.25 10.69
C LEU A 603 -30.69 -6.78 10.50
N GLY A 604 -30.42 -7.55 11.56
CA GLY A 604 -30.27 -9.00 11.50
C GLY A 604 -29.03 -9.47 10.71
N LEU A 605 -27.97 -8.64 10.67
CA LEU A 605 -26.73 -8.95 9.96
C LEU A 605 -25.78 -9.73 10.85
N LYS A 606 -25.00 -10.63 10.25
CA LYS A 606 -24.09 -11.53 10.99
C LYS A 606 -22.74 -11.67 10.31
N ASN A 607 -21.68 -11.79 11.11
CA ASN A 607 -20.42 -12.40 10.75
C ASN A 607 -20.18 -13.63 11.62
N PHE A 608 -19.67 -14.70 11.04
CA PHE A 608 -19.39 -15.94 11.78
C PHE A 608 -18.27 -16.72 11.10
N ASN A 609 -17.59 -17.54 11.90
CA ASN A 609 -16.55 -18.42 11.40
C ASN A 609 -17.17 -19.77 11.03
N VAL A 610 -16.81 -20.31 9.87
CA VAL A 610 -17.21 -21.66 9.44
C VAL A 610 -16.20 -22.71 9.92
N ALA A 611 -16.57 -23.99 9.82
CA ALA A 611 -15.79 -25.09 10.39
C ALA A 611 -14.32 -25.16 9.92
N ASN A 612 -14.01 -24.67 8.72
CA ASN A 612 -12.63 -24.59 8.21
C ASN A 612 -11.87 -23.32 8.65
N GLY A 613 -12.44 -22.52 9.55
CA GLY A 613 -11.86 -21.28 10.04
C GLY A 613 -12.03 -20.07 9.13
N GLY A 614 -12.77 -20.18 8.02
CA GLY A 614 -13.06 -19.03 7.15
C GLY A 614 -14.13 -18.12 7.75
N LEU A 615 -14.06 -16.80 7.47
CA LEU A 615 -15.06 -15.82 7.88
C LEU A 615 -16.16 -15.71 6.84
N ASN A 616 -17.43 -15.84 7.26
CA ASN A 616 -18.60 -15.54 6.43
C ASN A 616 -19.33 -14.28 6.93
N GLY A 617 -20.06 -13.63 6.02
CA GLY A 617 -20.87 -12.46 6.32
C GLY A 617 -22.15 -12.37 5.51
N SER A 618 -23.14 -11.66 6.05
CA SER A 618 -24.40 -11.38 5.36
C SER A 618 -24.19 -10.46 4.16
N TYR A 619 -25.11 -10.52 3.20
CA TYR A 619 -25.22 -9.54 2.12
C TYR A 619 -26.27 -8.48 2.43
N VAL A 620 -26.07 -7.28 1.87
CA VAL A 620 -27.04 -6.18 1.85
C VAL A 620 -27.13 -5.55 0.47
N SER A 621 -28.26 -4.89 0.22
CA SER A 621 -28.37 -3.86 -0.81
C SER A 621 -28.33 -2.48 -0.15
N ALA A 622 -27.66 -1.52 -0.81
CA ALA A 622 -27.56 -0.12 -0.38
C ALA A 622 -28.21 0.76 -1.42
N GLU A 623 -29.13 1.64 -0.99
CA GLU A 623 -29.84 2.55 -1.86
C GLU A 623 -29.60 4.01 -1.43
N VAL A 624 -29.15 4.86 -2.36
CA VAL A 624 -28.92 6.29 -2.21
C VAL A 624 -29.60 7.03 -3.37
N ASP A 625 -30.55 7.89 -3.09
CA ASP A 625 -31.26 8.70 -4.07
C ASP A 625 -31.75 7.88 -5.30
N GLY A 626 -32.37 6.71 -5.03
CA GLY A 626 -32.89 5.80 -6.07
C GLY A 626 -31.85 4.98 -6.82
N VAL A 627 -30.54 5.13 -6.50
CA VAL A 627 -29.49 4.26 -7.02
C VAL A 627 -29.24 3.14 -6.04
N LYS A 628 -29.46 1.90 -6.49
CA LYS A 628 -29.31 0.69 -5.69
C LYS A 628 -28.09 -0.10 -6.11
N LEU A 629 -27.24 -0.44 -5.16
CA LEU A 629 -26.18 -1.43 -5.27
C LEU A 629 -26.63 -2.71 -4.53
N GLU A 630 -26.45 -3.84 -5.15
CA GLU A 630 -26.86 -5.15 -4.63
C GLU A 630 -25.67 -6.01 -4.28
N ASN A 631 -25.90 -7.03 -3.44
CA ASN A 631 -24.93 -8.06 -3.08
C ASN A 631 -23.64 -7.51 -2.47
N ILE A 632 -23.76 -6.50 -1.60
CA ILE A 632 -22.61 -5.94 -0.90
C ILE A 632 -22.40 -6.75 0.38
N PRO A 633 -21.23 -7.36 0.60
CA PRO A 633 -20.96 -8.08 1.83
C PRO A 633 -20.80 -7.12 3.02
N VAL A 634 -21.03 -7.63 4.23
CA VAL A 634 -21.02 -6.83 5.46
C VAL A 634 -19.95 -7.31 6.43
N ILE A 635 -19.19 -6.36 6.98
CA ILE A 635 -18.29 -6.55 8.11
C ILE A 635 -18.82 -5.77 9.31
N ILE A 636 -19.05 -6.45 10.42
CA ILE A 636 -19.36 -5.82 11.71
C ILE A 636 -18.03 -5.29 12.28
N GLN A 637 -17.89 -3.97 12.26
CA GLN A 637 -16.64 -3.29 12.56
C GLN A 637 -16.67 -2.66 13.95
N PRO A 638 -15.85 -3.13 14.91
CA PRO A 638 -15.65 -2.43 16.18
C PRO A 638 -15.17 -0.99 15.94
N GLY A 639 -15.78 -0.04 16.61
CA GLY A 639 -15.48 1.39 16.47
C GLY A 639 -16.23 2.12 15.34
N GLN A 640 -17.10 1.44 14.59
CA GLN A 640 -18.03 2.10 13.68
C GLN A 640 -19.05 2.90 14.50
N ALA A 641 -19.26 4.17 14.15
CA ALA A 641 -20.24 4.99 14.87
C ALA A 641 -21.67 4.47 14.64
N ILE A 642 -22.47 4.42 15.71
CA ILE A 642 -23.87 3.99 15.62
C ILE A 642 -24.65 4.92 14.72
N GLY A 643 -25.50 4.37 13.85
CA GLY A 643 -26.27 5.09 12.84
C GLY A 643 -25.46 5.46 11.58
N THR A 644 -24.21 4.95 11.49
CA THR A 644 -23.37 5.17 10.31
C THR A 644 -22.87 3.86 9.71
N VAL A 645 -22.62 3.88 8.42
CA VAL A 645 -22.04 2.76 7.67
C VAL A 645 -20.97 3.27 6.71
N GLY A 646 -19.94 2.45 6.48
CA GLY A 646 -18.86 2.81 5.57
C GLY A 646 -18.77 1.86 4.38
N ILE A 647 -18.37 2.36 3.22
CA ILE A 647 -17.97 1.54 2.07
C ILE A 647 -16.79 2.16 1.34
N ALA A 648 -15.86 1.33 0.91
CA ALA A 648 -14.68 1.78 0.20
C ALA A 648 -14.92 1.96 -1.30
N LEU A 649 -14.37 3.05 -1.85
CA LEU A 649 -14.19 3.29 -3.28
C LEU A 649 -13.08 2.38 -3.86
N GLY A 650 -12.90 2.40 -5.18
CA GLY A 650 -11.76 1.76 -5.86
C GLY A 650 -11.97 0.31 -6.29
N TYR A 651 -13.10 -0.31 -5.97
CA TYR A 651 -13.47 -1.69 -6.31
C TYR A 651 -14.56 -1.75 -7.41
N GLY A 652 -14.91 -2.97 -7.82
CA GLY A 652 -15.99 -3.21 -8.80
C GLY A 652 -15.65 -2.79 -10.23
N LYS A 653 -14.38 -2.61 -10.54
CA LYS A 653 -13.87 -2.42 -11.90
C LYS A 653 -13.96 -3.70 -12.69
N LYS A 654 -14.24 -3.61 -14.00
CA LYS A 654 -14.37 -4.77 -14.90
C LYS A 654 -13.49 -4.65 -16.14
N ALA A 655 -13.37 -3.46 -16.69
CA ALA A 655 -12.61 -3.26 -17.92
C ALA A 655 -11.10 -3.36 -17.68
N ALA A 656 -10.40 -4.02 -18.59
CA ALA A 656 -8.95 -4.22 -18.58
C ALA A 656 -8.43 -4.85 -17.27
N LEU A 657 -9.23 -5.74 -16.66
CA LEU A 657 -8.86 -6.57 -15.53
C LEU A 657 -9.02 -8.05 -15.89
N LYS A 658 -8.13 -8.90 -15.40
CA LYS A 658 -8.35 -10.34 -15.41
C LYS A 658 -9.62 -10.66 -14.60
N GLU A 659 -10.30 -11.74 -14.92
CA GLU A 659 -11.58 -12.10 -14.29
C GLU A 659 -11.46 -12.23 -12.77
N GLU A 660 -10.38 -12.85 -12.30
CA GLU A 660 -10.08 -13.06 -10.87
C GLU A 660 -9.85 -11.74 -10.11
N MET A 661 -9.51 -10.69 -10.84
CA MET A 661 -9.27 -9.35 -10.28
C MET A 661 -10.54 -8.48 -10.26
N GLN A 662 -11.65 -8.95 -10.85
CA GLN A 662 -12.94 -8.23 -10.91
C GLN A 662 -13.74 -8.45 -9.64
N VAL A 663 -13.27 -7.91 -8.53
CA VAL A 663 -13.86 -8.12 -7.20
C VAL A 663 -14.56 -6.88 -6.66
N GLY A 664 -15.52 -7.11 -5.77
CA GLY A 664 -16.27 -6.06 -5.08
C GLY A 664 -17.30 -5.33 -5.94
N VAL A 665 -17.78 -4.19 -5.43
CA VAL A 665 -18.81 -3.36 -6.07
C VAL A 665 -18.29 -1.94 -6.30
N ASN A 666 -18.77 -1.27 -7.36
CA ASN A 666 -18.40 0.11 -7.66
C ASN A 666 -19.19 1.12 -6.79
N ALA A 667 -18.61 1.50 -5.67
CA ALA A 667 -19.21 2.45 -4.73
C ALA A 667 -19.25 3.91 -5.23
N TYR A 668 -18.52 4.26 -6.30
CA TYR A 668 -18.62 5.60 -6.91
C TYR A 668 -20.04 5.94 -7.38
N THR A 669 -20.87 4.95 -7.72
CA THR A 669 -22.27 5.18 -8.10
C THR A 669 -23.11 5.79 -6.97
N LEU A 670 -22.67 5.65 -5.72
CA LEU A 670 -23.28 6.24 -4.54
C LEU A 670 -22.66 7.59 -4.14
N TYR A 671 -21.60 8.06 -4.84
CA TYR A 671 -20.84 9.28 -4.54
C TYR A 671 -21.55 10.52 -5.11
N LYS A 672 -22.87 10.67 -4.83
CA LYS A 672 -23.72 11.71 -5.40
C LYS A 672 -23.21 13.11 -5.06
N ASN A 673 -23.23 13.99 -6.06
CA ASN A 673 -22.78 15.38 -5.96
C ASN A 673 -21.33 15.51 -5.42
N PHE A 674 -20.49 14.53 -5.64
CA PHE A 674 -19.13 14.45 -5.10
C PHE A 674 -19.08 14.62 -3.58
N ASN A 675 -20.11 14.19 -2.88
CA ASN A 675 -20.16 14.20 -1.43
C ASN A 675 -19.94 12.78 -0.89
N ASN A 676 -18.94 12.62 -0.06
CA ASN A 676 -18.59 11.33 0.55
C ASN A 676 -19.54 10.91 1.68
N VAL A 677 -20.51 11.76 2.04
CA VAL A 677 -21.52 11.48 3.07
C VAL A 677 -22.89 11.52 2.43
N GLN A 678 -23.64 10.41 2.54
CA GLN A 678 -24.95 10.24 1.93
C GLN A 678 -25.97 9.72 2.96
N SER A 679 -27.27 9.92 2.73
CA SER A 679 -28.32 9.18 3.43
C SER A 679 -28.53 7.85 2.70
N VAL A 680 -28.53 6.73 3.40
CA VAL A 680 -28.63 5.39 2.80
C VAL A 680 -29.69 4.53 3.46
N THR A 681 -30.39 3.76 2.65
CA THR A 681 -31.24 2.66 3.10
C THR A 681 -30.50 1.34 2.86
N LEU A 682 -30.27 0.57 3.94
CA LEU A 682 -29.71 -0.78 3.85
C LEU A 682 -30.82 -1.81 4.01
N THR A 683 -30.84 -2.79 3.12
CA THR A 683 -31.75 -3.92 3.18
C THR A 683 -30.95 -5.22 3.14
N LYS A 684 -31.14 -6.11 4.12
CA LYS A 684 -30.54 -7.44 4.10
C LYS A 684 -31.04 -8.22 2.90
N THR A 685 -30.13 -8.89 2.21
CA THR A 685 -30.43 -9.78 1.09
C THR A 685 -30.01 -11.21 1.43
N ASP A 686 -30.52 -12.19 0.66
CA ASP A 686 -30.22 -13.59 0.87
C ASP A 686 -28.79 -13.94 0.48
N GLY A 687 -28.28 -15.07 1.01
CA GLY A 687 -26.95 -15.57 0.75
C GLY A 687 -25.91 -15.12 1.80
N GLU A 688 -24.71 -15.66 1.64
CA GLU A 688 -23.57 -15.42 2.52
C GLU A 688 -22.32 -15.19 1.72
N HIS A 689 -21.52 -14.23 2.13
CA HIS A 689 -20.22 -13.92 1.51
C HIS A 689 -19.08 -14.63 2.20
N GLU A 690 -18.19 -15.18 1.42
CA GLU A 690 -16.94 -15.79 1.86
C GLU A 690 -15.79 -14.79 1.82
N PHE A 691 -15.38 -14.31 3.01
CA PHE A 691 -14.26 -13.36 3.12
C PHE A 691 -12.89 -14.05 3.13
N ALA A 692 -11.92 -13.42 2.49
CA ALA A 692 -10.50 -13.70 2.65
C ALA A 692 -9.94 -12.80 3.77
N CYS A 693 -9.86 -13.32 4.98
CA CYS A 693 -9.43 -12.58 6.17
C CYS A 693 -8.16 -13.23 6.76
N VAL A 694 -7.07 -12.47 6.85
CA VAL A 694 -5.77 -12.99 7.33
C VAL A 694 -5.66 -13.04 8.85
N GLN A 695 -6.55 -12.37 9.59
CA GLN A 695 -6.57 -12.35 11.05
C GLN A 695 -8.02 -12.38 11.55
N LEU A 696 -8.42 -13.48 12.15
CA LEU A 696 -9.78 -13.68 12.68
C LEU A 696 -9.92 -13.18 14.11
N GLN A 697 -8.89 -13.34 14.94
CA GLN A 697 -8.89 -12.84 16.31
C GLN A 697 -8.95 -11.31 16.36
N LYS A 698 -9.73 -10.77 17.27
CA LYS A 698 -9.96 -9.34 17.41
C LYS A 698 -9.18 -8.72 18.58
N THR A 699 -9.06 -9.42 19.70
CA THR A 699 -8.48 -8.91 20.94
C THR A 699 -7.25 -9.71 21.38
N LEU A 700 -6.55 -9.22 22.39
CA LEU A 700 -5.44 -9.94 23.03
C LEU A 700 -5.93 -11.06 23.97
N MET A 701 -7.18 -11.05 24.38
CA MET A 701 -7.73 -11.98 25.39
C MET A 701 -6.89 -12.01 26.67
N GLY A 702 -6.42 -10.84 27.13
CA GLY A 702 -5.60 -10.72 28.33
C GLY A 702 -4.16 -11.25 28.20
N ARG A 703 -3.64 -11.49 26.98
CA ARG A 703 -2.26 -11.96 26.73
C ARG A 703 -1.30 -10.78 26.58
N GLY A 704 -0.89 -10.19 27.68
CA GLY A 704 0.01 -9.03 27.74
C GLY A 704 1.39 -9.26 27.11
N ASP A 705 1.86 -10.51 27.00
CA ASP A 705 3.16 -10.86 26.37
C ASP A 705 3.23 -10.55 24.86
N ILE A 706 2.08 -10.30 24.20
CA ILE A 706 2.03 -10.01 22.77
C ILE A 706 2.24 -8.52 22.52
N ILE A 707 1.44 -7.67 23.18
CA ILE A 707 1.58 -6.21 23.13
C ILE A 707 1.62 -5.69 24.56
N LYS A 708 2.65 -4.94 24.87
CA LYS A 708 2.77 -4.19 26.11
C LYS A 708 2.47 -2.73 25.85
N GLU A 709 1.69 -2.12 26.72
CA GLU A 709 1.42 -0.69 26.67
C GLU A 709 1.32 -0.07 28.07
N THR A 710 1.54 1.24 28.11
CA THR A 710 1.43 2.05 29.33
C THR A 710 0.92 3.45 29.00
N THR A 711 0.61 4.23 30.01
CA THR A 711 0.25 5.65 29.84
C THR A 711 1.47 6.55 30.04
N LEU A 712 1.40 7.75 29.46
CA LEU A 712 2.48 8.73 29.60
C LEU A 712 2.70 9.16 31.05
N ASP A 713 1.65 9.20 31.84
CA ASP A 713 1.72 9.55 33.27
C ASP A 713 2.48 8.48 34.07
N ILE A 714 2.22 7.19 33.81
CA ILE A 714 2.95 6.06 34.42
C ILE A 714 4.40 6.08 33.95
N PHE A 715 4.63 6.21 32.64
CA PHE A 715 5.96 6.24 32.05
C PHE A 715 6.84 7.36 32.60
N ASN A 716 6.26 8.51 32.90
CA ASN A 716 6.99 9.66 33.47
C ASN A 716 7.10 9.64 35.01
N ASN A 717 6.41 8.71 35.69
CA ASN A 717 6.38 8.71 37.14
C ASN A 717 7.63 8.02 37.74
N PRO A 718 8.57 8.77 38.37
CA PRO A 718 9.80 8.19 38.89
C PRO A 718 9.58 7.24 40.10
N GLN A 719 8.37 7.21 40.65
CA GLN A 719 8.01 6.27 41.74
C GLN A 719 7.59 4.90 41.21
N VAL A 720 7.25 4.78 39.92
CA VAL A 720 6.86 3.52 39.28
C VAL A 720 8.09 2.90 38.62
N LYS A 721 8.42 1.68 38.99
CA LYS A 721 9.56 0.97 38.42
C LYS A 721 9.26 0.52 36.98
N VAL A 722 10.27 0.44 36.14
CA VAL A 722 10.15 -0.08 34.77
C VAL A 722 9.50 -1.47 34.76
N GLN A 723 9.85 -2.33 35.71
CA GLN A 723 9.29 -3.69 35.84
C GLN A 723 7.74 -3.68 36.01
N ASP A 724 7.15 -2.62 36.57
CA ASP A 724 5.71 -2.56 36.84
C ASP A 724 4.88 -2.28 35.57
N TRP A 725 5.47 -1.63 34.55
CA TRP A 725 4.79 -1.33 33.28
C TRP A 725 5.42 -2.02 32.06
N ASN A 726 6.63 -2.56 32.20
CA ASN A 726 7.31 -3.42 31.21
C ASN A 726 7.78 -4.69 31.90
N GLU A 727 6.81 -5.47 32.37
CA GLU A 727 7.06 -6.70 33.11
C GLU A 727 7.90 -7.67 32.27
N GLN A 728 8.99 -8.15 32.86
CA GLN A 728 9.85 -9.19 32.26
C GLN A 728 9.62 -10.51 33.00
N PRO A 729 9.45 -11.65 32.31
CA PRO A 729 9.28 -12.94 32.96
C PRO A 729 10.44 -13.27 33.89
N MET A 730 10.12 -13.68 35.10
CA MET A 730 11.08 -14.11 36.12
C MET A 730 11.00 -15.62 36.31
N VAL A 731 12.13 -16.25 36.51
CA VAL A 731 12.25 -17.67 36.88
C VAL A 731 13.03 -17.78 38.19
N SER A 732 12.78 -18.84 38.93
CA SER A 732 13.52 -19.11 40.19
C SER A 732 14.68 -20.04 39.91
N ILE A 733 15.90 -19.57 40.20
CA ILE A 733 17.13 -20.37 40.21
C ILE A 733 17.69 -20.36 41.62
N ASP A 734 17.83 -21.55 42.24
CA ASP A 734 18.26 -21.69 43.62
C ASP A 734 17.48 -20.76 44.60
N HIS A 735 16.17 -20.71 44.40
CA HIS A 735 15.22 -19.84 45.16
C HIS A 735 15.41 -18.32 44.96
N ASN A 736 16.27 -17.90 44.03
CA ASN A 736 16.43 -16.49 43.68
C ASN A 736 15.67 -16.16 42.37
N PRO A 737 14.88 -15.09 42.35
CA PRO A 737 14.21 -14.66 41.12
C PRO A 737 15.24 -14.02 40.19
N VAL A 738 15.37 -14.58 38.97
CA VAL A 738 16.23 -14.07 37.91
C VAL A 738 15.40 -13.88 36.62
N LYS A 739 15.81 -12.94 35.76
CA LYS A 739 15.11 -12.72 34.49
C LYS A 739 15.23 -13.97 33.62
N ALA A 740 14.13 -14.46 33.06
CA ALA A 740 14.09 -15.64 32.20
C ALA A 740 15.04 -15.54 31.00
N VAL A 741 15.23 -14.33 30.44
CA VAL A 741 16.12 -14.08 29.30
C VAL A 741 17.60 -14.35 29.61
N THR A 742 18.01 -14.33 30.92
CA THR A 742 19.38 -14.57 31.35
C THR A 742 19.70 -16.04 31.59
N VAL A 743 18.69 -16.93 31.47
CA VAL A 743 18.80 -18.34 31.80
C VAL A 743 18.76 -19.20 30.55
N ASP A 744 19.65 -20.16 30.42
CA ASP A 744 19.70 -21.12 29.34
C ASP A 744 19.71 -22.56 29.84
N LEU A 745 19.04 -23.48 29.13
CA LEU A 745 19.10 -24.92 29.38
C LEU A 745 20.39 -25.55 28.79
N TRP A 746 21.06 -24.84 27.89
CA TRP A 746 22.35 -25.23 27.29
C TRP A 746 23.18 -23.99 27.02
N THR A 747 24.47 -24.17 26.79
CA THR A 747 25.41 -23.09 26.46
C THR A 747 25.02 -22.47 25.13
N SER A 748 24.67 -21.20 25.13
CA SER A 748 24.38 -20.44 23.94
C SER A 748 25.62 -20.27 23.06
N PHE A 749 25.43 -20.20 21.75
CA PHE A 749 26.46 -19.79 20.82
C PHE A 749 26.86 -18.33 21.10
N ASP A 750 28.16 -18.07 21.24
CA ASP A 750 28.66 -16.70 21.45
C ASP A 750 28.47 -15.86 20.17
N ARG A 751 27.61 -14.84 20.24
CA ARG A 751 27.31 -13.90 19.17
C ARG A 751 27.92 -12.51 19.38
N SER A 752 28.78 -12.36 20.39
CA SER A 752 29.50 -11.12 20.66
C SER A 752 30.64 -10.86 19.66
N VAL A 753 31.04 -11.88 18.90
CA VAL A 753 32.13 -11.81 17.92
C VAL A 753 31.58 -11.66 16.51
N GLY A 754 31.97 -10.59 15.81
CA GLY A 754 31.50 -10.27 14.45
C GLY A 754 30.18 -9.51 14.48
N HIS A 755 29.43 -9.58 13.37
CA HIS A 755 28.14 -8.90 13.26
C HIS A 755 27.01 -9.72 13.89
N HIS A 756 26.09 -9.01 14.57
CA HIS A 756 24.85 -9.58 15.08
C HIS A 756 23.68 -8.65 14.75
N PHE A 757 23.02 -8.92 13.64
CA PHE A 757 21.96 -8.06 13.13
C PHE A 757 20.62 -8.29 13.83
N ASN A 758 20.01 -7.20 14.28
CA ASN A 758 18.71 -7.16 14.93
C ASN A 758 17.77 -6.17 14.21
N LEU A 759 16.49 -6.34 14.45
CA LEU A 759 15.44 -5.46 13.96
C LEU A 759 14.60 -4.94 15.13
N SER A 760 14.47 -3.63 15.25
CA SER A 760 13.61 -2.98 16.25
C SER A 760 12.28 -2.58 15.63
N VAL A 761 11.19 -2.72 16.40
CA VAL A 761 9.81 -2.33 16.04
C VAL A 761 9.24 -1.43 17.13
N ASP A 762 9.06 -0.13 16.84
CA ASP A 762 8.43 0.82 17.77
C ASP A 762 6.92 0.89 17.55
N LEU A 763 6.14 0.44 18.56
CA LEU A 763 4.67 0.41 18.48
C LEU A 763 4.03 1.82 18.56
N ASN A 764 4.76 2.84 19.02
CA ASN A 764 4.30 4.24 18.97
C ASN A 764 4.42 4.84 17.57
N ALA A 765 5.51 4.51 16.86
CA ALA A 765 5.76 5.01 15.53
C ALA A 765 4.99 4.25 14.46
N CYS A 766 4.65 2.96 14.70
CA CYS A 766 3.92 2.14 13.74
C CYS A 766 2.47 2.62 13.57
N THR A 767 2.11 3.05 12.36
CA THR A 767 0.76 3.48 11.98
C THR A 767 -0.10 2.38 11.36
N GLY A 768 0.48 1.21 11.08
CA GLY A 768 -0.23 0.11 10.43
C GLY A 768 -0.38 0.25 8.90
N CYS A 769 0.27 1.21 8.26
CA CYS A 769 0.09 1.55 6.83
C CYS A 769 0.43 0.42 5.84
N GLY A 770 1.27 -0.56 6.22
CA GLY A 770 1.60 -1.75 5.42
C GLY A 770 2.56 -1.57 4.25
N ALA A 771 3.18 -0.41 4.06
CA ALA A 771 4.21 -0.20 3.03
C ALA A 771 5.35 -1.23 3.13
N CYS A 772 5.74 -1.59 4.35
CA CYS A 772 6.75 -2.63 4.62
C CYS A 772 6.35 -4.02 4.13
N VAL A 773 5.05 -4.36 4.09
CA VAL A 773 4.55 -5.64 3.59
C VAL A 773 4.77 -5.74 2.09
N ILE A 774 4.37 -4.72 1.34
CA ILE A 774 4.53 -4.68 -0.12
C ILE A 774 6.00 -4.61 -0.53
N ALA A 775 6.81 -3.80 0.17
CA ALA A 775 8.25 -3.74 -0.08
C ALA A 775 8.95 -5.11 0.15
N CYS A 776 8.47 -5.89 1.13
CA CYS A 776 8.94 -7.26 1.36
C CYS A 776 8.55 -8.19 0.19
N HIS A 777 7.32 -8.05 -0.36
CA HIS A 777 6.89 -8.82 -1.53
C HIS A 777 7.81 -8.57 -2.73
N ALA A 778 8.09 -7.32 -3.05
CA ALA A 778 8.95 -6.93 -4.17
C ALA A 778 10.40 -7.42 -4.00
N GLU A 779 10.98 -7.28 -2.81
CA GLU A 779 12.37 -7.69 -2.56
C GLU A 779 12.55 -9.19 -2.53
N ASN A 780 11.63 -9.91 -1.90
CA ASN A 780 11.83 -11.33 -1.56
C ASN A 780 11.02 -12.28 -2.46
N ASN A 781 10.49 -11.82 -3.59
CA ASN A 781 9.70 -12.61 -4.52
C ASN A 781 8.56 -13.37 -3.80
N VAL A 782 7.86 -12.71 -2.89
CA VAL A 782 6.76 -13.33 -2.16
C VAL A 782 5.58 -13.53 -3.10
N PRO A 783 5.05 -14.75 -3.26
CA PRO A 783 4.01 -15.03 -4.22
C PRO A 783 2.64 -14.53 -3.76
N VAL A 784 1.77 -14.20 -4.71
CA VAL A 784 0.33 -14.01 -4.52
C VAL A 784 -0.35 -15.37 -4.63
N VAL A 785 -1.33 -15.63 -3.78
CA VAL A 785 -1.97 -16.95 -3.69
C VAL A 785 -3.46 -16.94 -4.04
N GLY A 786 -4.09 -15.76 -4.11
CA GLY A 786 -5.50 -15.61 -4.44
C GLY A 786 -6.45 -15.70 -3.26
N LYS A 787 -7.68 -15.24 -3.48
CA LYS A 787 -8.73 -15.09 -2.46
C LYS A 787 -8.99 -16.39 -1.69
N MET A 788 -9.14 -17.50 -2.39
CA MET A 788 -9.52 -18.78 -1.77
C MET A 788 -8.41 -19.38 -0.91
N GLU A 789 -7.15 -19.21 -1.30
CA GLU A 789 -6.03 -19.70 -0.48
C GLU A 789 -5.83 -18.82 0.77
N VAL A 790 -5.99 -17.50 0.66
CA VAL A 790 -6.02 -16.61 1.84
C VAL A 790 -7.12 -17.03 2.81
N ARG A 791 -8.34 -17.31 2.31
CA ARG A 791 -9.45 -17.79 3.12
C ARG A 791 -9.14 -19.10 3.86
N ARG A 792 -8.33 -19.98 3.25
CA ARG A 792 -7.86 -21.25 3.84
C ARG A 792 -6.67 -21.08 4.79
N SER A 793 -6.33 -19.85 5.17
CA SER A 793 -5.16 -19.51 5.99
C SER A 793 -3.82 -19.96 5.37
N ARG A 794 -3.74 -19.86 4.03
CA ARG A 794 -2.54 -20.21 3.24
C ARG A 794 -1.89 -18.98 2.60
N ASP A 795 -2.13 -17.80 3.15
CA ASP A 795 -1.44 -16.56 2.75
C ASP A 795 0.07 -16.72 2.88
N MET A 796 0.82 -16.07 1.98
CA MET A 796 2.27 -16.19 1.91
C MET A 796 3.00 -14.94 2.42
N HIS A 797 2.35 -14.04 3.13
CA HIS A 797 2.98 -12.85 3.70
C HIS A 797 4.11 -13.23 4.66
N TRP A 798 5.36 -12.86 4.34
CA TRP A 798 6.51 -13.05 5.22
C TRP A 798 6.53 -12.09 6.40
N LEU A 799 5.96 -10.92 6.20
CA LEU A 799 5.70 -9.88 7.18
C LEU A 799 4.21 -9.59 7.18
N ARG A 800 3.59 -9.64 8.36
CA ARG A 800 2.20 -9.23 8.55
C ARG A 800 2.12 -8.12 9.59
N ILE A 801 1.07 -7.33 9.54
CA ILE A 801 0.75 -6.38 10.60
C ILE A 801 -0.47 -6.90 11.32
N ASP A 802 -0.32 -7.38 12.54
CA ASP A 802 -1.42 -7.80 13.37
C ASP A 802 -2.10 -6.58 13.99
N ARG A 803 -3.43 -6.60 14.09
CA ARG A 803 -4.25 -5.55 14.66
C ARG A 803 -5.04 -6.11 15.85
N TYR A 804 -4.96 -5.44 16.97
CA TYR A 804 -5.69 -5.81 18.17
C TYR A 804 -6.58 -4.69 18.64
N TYR A 805 -7.81 -5.03 19.06
CA TYR A 805 -8.77 -4.15 19.71
C TYR A 805 -8.77 -4.42 21.21
N SER A 806 -9.05 -3.40 22.02
CA SER A 806 -9.40 -3.61 23.41
C SER A 806 -10.81 -4.20 23.53
N SER A 807 -11.03 -5.07 24.54
CA SER A 807 -12.36 -5.60 24.88
C SER A 807 -13.17 -4.60 25.70
N GLU A 808 -12.47 -3.71 26.40
CA GLU A 808 -13.02 -2.58 27.11
C GLU A 808 -12.70 -1.24 26.42
N THR A 809 -12.92 -0.12 27.06
CA THR A 809 -12.64 1.22 26.48
C THR A 809 -11.14 1.49 26.32
N SER A 810 -10.29 0.72 26.99
CA SER A 810 -8.83 0.77 26.90
C SER A 810 -8.21 -0.60 27.20
N PHE A 811 -6.98 -0.83 26.77
CA PHE A 811 -6.24 -2.05 27.11
C PHE A 811 -5.92 -2.15 28.60
N SER A 812 -5.69 -1.04 29.29
CA SER A 812 -5.53 -1.04 30.77
C SER A 812 -6.77 -1.57 31.49
N LYS A 813 -7.97 -1.28 30.96
CA LYS A 813 -9.21 -1.84 31.51
C LYS A 813 -9.41 -3.31 31.16
N ASP A 814 -8.87 -3.77 30.05
CA ASP A 814 -8.82 -5.19 29.71
C ASP A 814 -8.00 -5.96 30.75
N ASP A 815 -6.84 -5.39 31.15
CA ASP A 815 -5.98 -5.99 32.18
C ASP A 815 -6.68 -6.02 33.54
N GLU A 816 -7.33 -4.90 33.93
CA GLU A 816 -8.17 -4.87 35.16
C GLU A 816 -9.29 -5.91 35.11
N LYS A 817 -9.94 -6.10 33.97
CA LYS A 817 -10.99 -7.10 33.78
C LYS A 817 -10.44 -8.52 33.92
N LYS A 818 -9.28 -8.79 33.30
CA LYS A 818 -8.57 -10.06 33.37
C LYS A 818 -8.18 -10.41 34.81
N ASP A 819 -7.61 -9.45 35.53
CA ASP A 819 -7.14 -9.65 36.90
C ASP A 819 -8.30 -9.90 37.88
N ASN A 820 -9.51 -9.47 37.52
CA ASN A 820 -10.74 -9.75 38.28
C ASN A 820 -11.41 -11.11 37.97
N PHE A 821 -10.84 -11.92 37.04
CA PHE A 821 -11.29 -13.30 36.84
C PHE A 821 -10.73 -14.21 37.97
N ASP A 822 -11.60 -14.84 38.69
CA ASP A 822 -11.28 -15.74 39.83
C ASP A 822 -10.63 -17.09 39.38
N GLY A 823 -9.88 -17.12 38.30
CA GLY A 823 -9.25 -18.32 37.76
C GLY A 823 -10.23 -19.31 37.13
N LEU A 824 -9.71 -20.46 36.69
CA LEU A 824 -10.49 -21.49 35.95
C LEU A 824 -11.58 -22.21 36.83
N THR A 825 -11.63 -21.97 38.13
CA THR A 825 -12.49 -22.67 39.10
C THR A 825 -13.59 -21.80 39.70
N GLY A 826 -13.56 -20.48 39.50
CA GLY A 826 -14.63 -19.57 39.95
C GLY A 826 -15.77 -19.44 38.96
N ASP A 827 -16.91 -18.85 39.37
CA ASP A 827 -18.07 -18.61 38.50
C ASP A 827 -17.72 -17.73 37.24
N LYS A 828 -16.68 -16.92 37.35
CA LYS A 828 -16.16 -16.08 36.23
C LYS A 828 -15.00 -16.72 35.45
N GLY A 829 -14.38 -17.77 35.99
CA GLY A 829 -13.24 -18.48 35.37
C GLY A 829 -13.63 -19.59 34.39
N SER A 830 -14.91 -19.68 34.03
CA SER A 830 -15.37 -20.60 32.98
C SER A 830 -14.81 -20.20 31.60
N LEU A 831 -14.74 -21.17 30.70
CA LEU A 831 -14.43 -20.89 29.26
C LEU A 831 -15.32 -19.77 28.69
N GLY A 832 -16.55 -19.57 29.22
CA GLY A 832 -17.44 -18.47 28.88
C GLY A 832 -16.90 -17.10 29.30
N GLY A 833 -16.27 -16.97 30.47
CA GLY A 833 -15.65 -15.73 30.94
C GLY A 833 -14.49 -15.29 30.05
N PHE A 834 -13.64 -16.22 29.62
CA PHE A 834 -12.59 -15.94 28.62
C PHE A 834 -13.18 -15.54 27.26
N GLY A 835 -14.33 -16.08 26.87
CA GLY A 835 -15.04 -15.68 25.66
C GLY A 835 -15.48 -14.23 25.65
N GLU A 836 -15.77 -13.64 26.81
CA GLU A 836 -16.09 -12.21 26.91
C GLU A 836 -14.91 -11.30 26.59
N LEU A 837 -13.68 -11.74 26.88
CA LEU A 837 -12.47 -11.00 26.51
C LEU A 837 -12.18 -11.04 24.99
N GLU A 838 -12.76 -11.95 24.24
CA GLU A 838 -12.64 -12.04 22.79
C GLU A 838 -13.47 -10.97 22.07
N ILE A 839 -14.51 -10.46 22.72
CA ILE A 839 -15.43 -9.47 22.15
C ILE A 839 -14.78 -8.08 22.24
N ALA A 840 -14.57 -7.45 21.09
CA ALA A 840 -14.08 -6.08 21.05
C ALA A 840 -15.12 -5.08 21.54
N SER A 841 -14.68 -4.04 22.26
CA SER A 841 -15.52 -2.91 22.67
C SER A 841 -16.21 -2.23 21.47
N GLU A 842 -17.34 -1.53 21.72
CA GLU A 842 -18.00 -0.71 20.70
C GLU A 842 -17.12 0.44 20.19
N ASN A 843 -16.26 0.99 21.02
CA ASN A 843 -15.28 2.02 20.65
C ASN A 843 -13.91 1.68 21.24
N PRO A 844 -13.22 0.67 20.67
CA PRO A 844 -11.99 0.14 21.24
C PRO A 844 -10.79 1.04 21.00
N GLN A 845 -9.79 0.93 21.88
CA GLN A 845 -8.41 1.27 21.49
C GLN A 845 -7.88 0.25 20.49
N VAL A 846 -6.93 0.67 19.66
CA VAL A 846 -6.32 -0.18 18.64
C VAL A 846 -4.80 -0.18 18.79
N ALA A 847 -4.18 -1.35 18.61
CA ALA A 847 -2.74 -1.48 18.53
C ALA A 847 -2.36 -2.26 17.27
N PHE A 848 -1.34 -1.79 16.57
CA PHE A 848 -0.72 -2.47 15.43
C PHE A 848 0.63 -3.06 15.83
N GLN A 849 0.91 -4.25 15.34
CA GLN A 849 2.19 -4.91 15.55
C GLN A 849 2.68 -5.56 14.26
N ALA A 850 3.83 -5.11 13.77
CA ALA A 850 4.50 -5.76 12.65
C ALA A 850 5.15 -7.06 13.16
N VAL A 851 4.77 -8.19 12.57
CA VAL A 851 5.24 -9.53 12.98
C VAL A 851 5.86 -10.26 11.79
N MET A 852 7.12 -10.66 11.96
CA MET A 852 7.90 -11.46 11.01
C MET A 852 8.63 -12.57 11.76
N CYS A 853 9.45 -13.35 11.06
CA CYS A 853 10.37 -14.27 11.74
C CYS A 853 11.18 -13.52 12.79
N GLN A 854 11.19 -14.02 14.01
CA GLN A 854 11.87 -13.39 15.13
C GLN A 854 13.37 -13.70 15.17
N HIS A 855 13.87 -14.50 14.23
CA HIS A 855 15.28 -14.91 14.12
C HIS A 855 15.85 -15.35 15.48
N CYS A 856 15.09 -16.23 16.15
CA CYS A 856 15.35 -16.69 17.52
C CYS A 856 16.71 -17.33 17.65
N ASN A 857 17.50 -16.93 18.67
CA ASN A 857 18.79 -17.56 18.95
C ASN A 857 18.62 -19.00 19.49
N HIS A 858 17.48 -19.27 20.18
CA HIS A 858 17.04 -20.62 20.54
C HIS A 858 15.81 -20.97 19.67
N ALA A 859 16.06 -21.30 18.41
CA ALA A 859 15.02 -21.44 17.42
C ALA A 859 14.32 -22.81 17.48
N PRO A 860 13.07 -22.90 17.96
CA PRO A 860 12.36 -24.18 18.05
C PRO A 860 12.03 -24.78 16.67
N CYS A 861 12.18 -24.02 15.61
CA CYS A 861 12.02 -24.50 14.25
C CYS A 861 13.27 -25.21 13.70
N GLU A 862 14.44 -24.96 14.27
CA GLU A 862 15.69 -25.63 13.87
C GLU A 862 15.77 -27.04 14.44
N THR A 863 15.44 -27.19 15.73
CA THR A 863 15.53 -28.47 16.44
C THR A 863 14.59 -29.54 15.87
N VAL A 864 13.49 -29.17 15.23
CA VAL A 864 12.50 -30.10 14.66
C VAL A 864 12.68 -30.34 13.17
N CYS A 865 13.66 -29.72 12.52
CA CYS A 865 13.89 -29.91 11.09
C CYS A 865 14.76 -31.17 10.86
N PRO A 866 14.20 -32.23 10.23
CA PRO A 866 14.93 -33.50 10.09
C PRO A 866 16.13 -33.42 9.16
N VAL A 867 16.17 -32.39 8.29
CA VAL A 867 17.20 -32.21 7.25
C VAL A 867 18.05 -30.95 7.45
N ALA A 868 17.93 -30.29 8.61
CA ALA A 868 18.60 -29.03 8.91
C ALA A 868 18.47 -27.96 7.80
N ALA A 869 17.29 -27.91 7.16
CA ALA A 869 16.98 -26.90 6.16
C ALA A 869 16.81 -25.49 6.77
N THR A 870 16.50 -25.42 8.05
CA THR A 870 16.42 -24.19 8.84
C THR A 870 17.65 -24.09 9.72
N SER A 871 18.43 -23.03 9.59
CA SER A 871 19.68 -22.85 10.32
C SER A 871 19.98 -21.36 10.57
N HIS A 872 20.82 -21.09 11.56
CA HIS A 872 21.31 -19.75 11.88
C HIS A 872 22.62 -19.43 11.17
N SER A 873 22.72 -18.21 10.66
CA SER A 873 24.00 -17.62 10.30
C SER A 873 24.76 -17.15 11.54
N ARG A 874 26.06 -16.92 11.39
CA ARG A 874 26.90 -16.31 12.45
C ARG A 874 26.42 -14.91 12.82
N GLN A 875 25.76 -14.23 11.88
CA GLN A 875 25.25 -12.87 12.05
C GLN A 875 23.88 -12.80 12.74
N GLY A 876 23.38 -13.89 13.32
CA GLY A 876 22.12 -13.94 14.05
C GLY A 876 20.86 -14.12 13.19
N GLN A 877 21.01 -14.28 11.89
CA GLN A 877 19.88 -14.46 10.98
C GLN A 877 19.55 -15.94 10.82
N ASN A 878 18.29 -16.32 11.09
CA ASN A 878 17.79 -17.65 10.77
C ASN A 878 17.36 -17.67 9.29
N HIS A 879 17.86 -18.60 8.51
CA HIS A 879 17.58 -18.72 7.07
C HIS A 879 17.14 -20.14 6.68
N MET A 880 16.70 -20.27 5.43
CA MET A 880 16.23 -21.52 4.85
C MET A 880 17.17 -21.96 3.73
N ALA A 881 17.64 -23.22 3.79
CA ALA A 881 18.20 -23.92 2.65
C ALA A 881 17.06 -24.60 1.90
N TYR A 882 16.47 -23.91 0.91
CA TYR A 882 15.27 -24.38 0.22
C TYR A 882 15.42 -25.72 -0.47
N ASN A 883 16.61 -26.02 -1.02
CA ASN A 883 16.95 -27.28 -1.66
C ASN A 883 17.04 -28.47 -0.69
N ARG A 884 17.15 -28.22 0.62
CA ARG A 884 17.12 -29.28 1.66
C ARG A 884 15.72 -29.51 2.20
N CYS A 885 14.81 -28.56 2.05
CA CYS A 885 13.49 -28.64 2.65
C CYS A 885 12.65 -29.73 1.99
N VAL A 886 12.19 -30.71 2.77
CA VAL A 886 11.30 -31.80 2.33
C VAL A 886 9.85 -31.59 2.73
N GLY A 887 9.51 -30.41 3.27
CA GLY A 887 8.12 -30.00 3.50
C GLY A 887 7.38 -30.71 4.65
N THR A 888 8.08 -31.20 5.68
CA THR A 888 7.44 -31.83 6.86
C THR A 888 6.52 -30.88 7.62
N ARG A 889 6.72 -29.54 7.52
CA ARG A 889 5.94 -28.46 8.17
C ARG A 889 5.98 -28.47 9.70
N TYR A 890 6.70 -29.34 10.34
CA TYR A 890 6.82 -29.35 11.79
C TYR A 890 7.39 -28.02 12.31
N CYS A 891 8.33 -27.42 11.58
CA CYS A 891 8.88 -26.12 11.93
C CYS A 891 7.82 -24.99 11.97
N ALA A 892 6.72 -25.08 11.20
CA ALA A 892 5.60 -24.16 11.24
C ALA A 892 4.73 -24.38 12.49
N ASN A 893 4.46 -25.64 12.82
CA ASN A 893 3.69 -26.00 14.02
C ASN A 893 4.42 -25.59 15.31
N ASN A 894 5.75 -25.77 15.33
CA ASN A 894 6.59 -25.47 16.48
C ASN A 894 6.96 -23.98 16.63
N CYS A 895 6.68 -23.15 15.62
CA CYS A 895 6.91 -21.73 15.71
C CYS A 895 5.84 -21.03 16.58
N PRO A 896 6.18 -20.43 17.73
CA PRO A 896 5.19 -19.77 18.58
C PRO A 896 4.61 -18.50 17.92
N TYR A 897 5.35 -17.87 17.02
CA TYR A 897 4.96 -16.65 16.33
C TYR A 897 4.11 -16.88 15.06
N LYS A 898 3.98 -18.14 14.62
CA LYS A 898 3.20 -18.55 13.43
C LYS A 898 3.57 -17.74 12.17
N VAL A 899 4.88 -17.61 11.91
CA VAL A 899 5.43 -16.78 10.81
C VAL A 899 6.06 -17.60 9.69
N ARG A 900 5.85 -18.89 9.68
CA ARG A 900 6.38 -19.78 8.65
C ARG A 900 5.25 -20.17 7.68
N ARG A 901 5.53 -20.01 6.38
CA ARG A 901 4.57 -20.22 5.30
C ARG A 901 4.95 -21.43 4.49
N PHE A 902 3.97 -22.23 4.09
CA PHE A 902 4.19 -23.41 3.27
C PHE A 902 3.78 -23.16 1.83
N ASN A 903 4.65 -23.49 0.89
CA ASN A 903 4.37 -23.37 -0.54
C ASN A 903 3.56 -24.59 -1.01
N TRP A 904 2.24 -24.46 -1.06
CA TRP A 904 1.33 -25.54 -1.40
C TRP A 904 1.32 -25.87 -2.90
N PHE A 905 1.60 -24.87 -3.74
CA PHE A 905 1.53 -24.94 -5.19
C PHE A 905 2.76 -24.27 -5.79
N LEU A 906 3.02 -24.55 -7.06
CA LEU A 906 4.03 -23.84 -7.82
C LEU A 906 3.46 -22.47 -8.26
N TYR A 907 3.36 -21.52 -7.33
CA TYR A 907 2.67 -20.24 -7.53
C TYR A 907 3.20 -19.42 -8.71
N ASN A 908 4.47 -19.56 -9.05
CA ASN A 908 5.12 -18.85 -10.15
C ASN A 908 4.84 -19.46 -11.54
N LYS A 909 4.10 -20.57 -11.62
CA LYS A 909 3.73 -21.26 -12.88
C LYS A 909 2.32 -21.83 -12.86
N ASN A 910 1.54 -21.56 -11.84
CA ASN A 910 0.21 -22.11 -11.70
C ASN A 910 -0.81 -21.14 -12.28
N GLU A 911 -1.46 -21.48 -13.38
CA GLU A 911 -2.44 -20.61 -14.05
C GLU A 911 -3.67 -20.33 -13.20
N GLU A 912 -4.04 -21.23 -12.27
CA GLU A 912 -5.12 -21.00 -11.30
C GLU A 912 -4.81 -19.85 -10.32
N PHE A 913 -3.52 -19.53 -10.14
CA PHE A 913 -3.03 -18.44 -9.28
C PHE A 913 -2.28 -17.40 -10.08
N ASP A 914 -2.48 -17.34 -11.38
CA ASP A 914 -1.78 -16.40 -12.24
C ASP A 914 -2.41 -15.02 -12.17
N TYR A 915 -1.89 -14.24 -11.27
CA TYR A 915 -2.23 -12.84 -11.11
C TYR A 915 -1.09 -11.97 -11.65
N HIS A 916 -0.79 -12.02 -12.94
CA HIS A 916 0.29 -11.29 -13.64
C HIS A 916 1.73 -11.73 -13.37
N MET A 917 2.05 -12.30 -12.22
CA MET A 917 3.43 -12.66 -11.88
C MET A 917 3.94 -13.90 -12.62
N ASN A 918 3.05 -14.62 -13.28
CA ASN A 918 3.35 -15.91 -13.90
C ASN A 918 3.47 -15.85 -15.42
N ASP A 919 3.03 -14.77 -16.04
CA ASP A 919 3.30 -14.53 -17.46
C ASP A 919 4.74 -14.00 -17.67
N ASP A 920 5.21 -13.99 -18.90
CA ASP A 920 6.58 -13.58 -19.21
C ASP A 920 6.86 -12.12 -18.83
N MET A 921 5.86 -11.25 -18.89
CA MET A 921 6.00 -9.85 -18.48
C MET A 921 6.03 -9.71 -16.96
N GLY A 922 5.09 -10.33 -16.24
CA GLY A 922 5.01 -10.25 -14.80
C GLY A 922 6.26 -10.77 -14.10
N ARG A 923 6.90 -11.82 -14.65
CA ARG A 923 8.17 -12.36 -14.15
C ARG A 923 9.35 -11.38 -14.27
N MET A 924 9.24 -10.35 -15.09
CA MET A 924 10.28 -9.33 -15.20
C MET A 924 10.50 -8.54 -13.90
N VAL A 925 9.53 -8.51 -13.00
CA VAL A 925 9.65 -7.86 -11.70
C VAL A 925 10.47 -8.67 -10.69
N LEU A 926 10.68 -9.97 -10.92
CA LEU A 926 11.35 -10.86 -9.98
C LEU A 926 12.79 -10.43 -9.72
N ASN A 927 13.13 -10.35 -8.44
CA ASN A 927 14.49 -10.03 -7.98
C ASN A 927 15.41 -11.25 -8.21
N PRO A 928 16.45 -11.12 -9.03
CA PRO A 928 17.38 -12.23 -9.32
C PRO A 928 18.24 -12.63 -8.12
N ASP A 929 18.40 -11.75 -7.12
CA ASP A 929 19.20 -12.02 -5.92
C ASP A 929 18.48 -12.96 -4.94
N VAL A 930 17.19 -13.25 -5.16
CA VAL A 930 16.36 -14.08 -4.28
C VAL A 930 15.73 -15.23 -5.06
N ASN A 931 15.96 -16.45 -4.63
CA ASN A 931 15.38 -17.64 -5.26
C ASN A 931 13.86 -17.58 -5.25
N VAL A 932 13.24 -17.93 -6.38
CA VAL A 932 11.81 -18.25 -6.45
C VAL A 932 11.63 -19.68 -5.96
N ARG A 933 10.79 -19.86 -4.95
CA ARG A 933 10.65 -21.17 -4.28
C ARG A 933 9.70 -22.07 -5.04
N SER A 934 10.02 -23.34 -5.02
CA SER A 934 9.21 -24.38 -5.60
C SER A 934 8.10 -24.85 -4.64
N ARG A 935 7.15 -25.64 -5.18
CA ARG A 935 6.17 -26.36 -4.38
C ARG A 935 6.82 -27.24 -3.31
N GLY A 936 6.20 -27.33 -2.15
CA GLY A 936 6.56 -28.28 -1.09
C GLY A 936 7.65 -27.79 -0.13
N VAL A 937 8.05 -26.52 -0.20
CA VAL A 937 9.05 -25.95 0.72
C VAL A 937 8.42 -24.94 1.68
N MET A 938 9.09 -24.72 2.81
CA MET A 938 8.72 -23.67 3.75
C MET A 938 9.38 -22.36 3.38
N GLU A 939 8.63 -21.26 3.54
CA GLU A 939 9.10 -19.88 3.35
C GLU A 939 8.93 -19.07 4.63
N LYS A 940 9.76 -18.09 4.82
CA LYS A 940 9.72 -17.13 5.94
C LYS A 940 10.60 -15.93 5.69
N CYS A 941 10.43 -14.87 6.48
CA CYS A 941 11.36 -13.75 6.50
C CYS A 941 12.80 -14.23 6.72
N SER A 942 13.72 -13.80 5.86
CA SER A 942 15.17 -14.05 5.95
C SER A 942 15.94 -12.87 6.55
N MET A 943 15.24 -11.78 6.95
CA MET A 943 15.83 -10.48 7.30
C MET A 943 16.72 -9.95 6.15
N CYS A 944 16.24 -10.14 4.90
CA CYS A 944 16.93 -9.77 3.65
C CYS A 944 18.41 -10.20 3.64
N ILE A 945 18.66 -11.48 3.91
CA ILE A 945 20.02 -12.07 4.02
C ILE A 945 20.88 -11.79 2.79
N GLN A 946 20.29 -11.68 1.60
CA GLN A 946 20.99 -11.33 0.36
C GLN A 946 21.68 -9.97 0.47
N MET A 947 21.03 -8.98 1.07
CA MET A 947 21.60 -7.64 1.28
C MET A 947 22.73 -7.68 2.31
N THR A 948 22.51 -8.40 3.42
CA THR A 948 23.52 -8.61 4.45
C THR A 948 24.79 -9.24 3.88
N GLN A 949 24.64 -10.33 3.13
CA GLN A 949 25.79 -11.05 2.57
C GLN A 949 26.50 -10.22 1.51
N LYS A 950 25.77 -9.49 0.66
CA LYS A 950 26.36 -8.57 -0.32
C LYS A 950 27.22 -7.52 0.39
N THR A 951 26.66 -6.83 1.40
CA THR A 951 27.38 -5.78 2.13
C THR A 951 28.63 -6.32 2.85
N ILE A 952 28.53 -7.51 3.47
CA ILE A 952 29.68 -8.15 4.10
C ILE A 952 30.78 -8.48 3.06
N LEU A 953 30.40 -9.00 1.89
CA LEU A 953 31.35 -9.33 0.82
C LEU A 953 32.01 -8.06 0.26
N ASP A 954 31.24 -7.00 0.03
CA ASP A 954 31.75 -5.71 -0.45
C ASP A 954 32.72 -5.09 0.57
N ALA A 955 32.35 -5.08 1.85
CA ALA A 955 33.20 -4.57 2.93
C ALA A 955 34.53 -5.37 3.04
N LYS A 956 34.46 -6.71 2.92
CA LYS A 956 35.67 -7.58 2.92
C LYS A 956 36.56 -7.32 1.69
N ARG A 957 35.97 -7.18 0.51
CA ARG A 957 36.70 -6.86 -0.71
C ARG A 957 37.43 -5.53 -0.59
N ASP A 958 36.75 -4.53 -0.03
CA ASP A 958 37.25 -3.15 0.09
C ASP A 958 38.13 -2.97 1.36
N GLY A 959 38.30 -3.99 2.20
CA GLY A 959 39.09 -3.94 3.44
C GLY A 959 38.56 -2.95 4.48
N ARG A 960 37.24 -2.70 4.53
CA ARG A 960 36.59 -1.69 5.37
C ARG A 960 35.59 -2.32 6.36
N VAL A 961 35.21 -1.56 7.37
CA VAL A 961 34.15 -1.88 8.32
C VAL A 961 32.79 -1.46 7.75
N ILE A 962 31.74 -2.20 8.03
CA ILE A 962 30.35 -1.84 7.72
C ILE A 962 29.92 -0.72 8.68
N LYS A 963 29.33 0.35 8.12
CA LYS A 963 28.80 1.47 8.90
C LYS A 963 27.33 1.24 9.24
N ASP A 964 26.86 1.75 10.40
CA ASP A 964 25.45 1.72 10.73
C ASP A 964 24.62 2.45 9.65
N GLY A 965 23.50 1.85 9.26
CA GLY A 965 22.64 2.38 8.21
C GLY A 965 23.15 2.26 6.78
N GLU A 966 24.33 1.65 6.53
CA GLU A 966 24.88 1.45 5.18
C GLU A 966 23.95 0.62 4.30
N PHE A 967 23.26 -0.35 4.88
CA PHE A 967 22.19 -1.07 4.23
C PHE A 967 21.00 -1.25 5.17
N GLN A 968 19.86 -1.54 4.60
CA GLN A 968 18.60 -1.71 5.33
C GLN A 968 17.85 -2.92 4.79
N THR A 969 17.07 -3.58 5.63
CA THR A 969 16.08 -4.55 5.13
C THR A 969 15.02 -3.84 4.28
N ALA A 970 14.35 -4.54 3.38
CA ALA A 970 13.32 -3.95 2.54
C ALA A 970 12.20 -3.27 3.37
N CYS A 971 11.80 -3.90 4.46
CA CYS A 971 10.75 -3.38 5.34
C CYS A 971 11.20 -2.14 6.15
N SER A 972 12.45 -2.09 6.63
CA SER A 972 12.97 -0.91 7.33
C SER A 972 13.20 0.26 6.38
N ASN A 973 13.67 0.00 5.15
CA ASN A 973 13.83 1.01 4.11
C ASN A 973 12.49 1.66 3.72
N ALA A 974 11.43 0.85 3.61
CA ALA A 974 10.10 1.32 3.25
C ALA A 974 9.35 2.01 4.40
N CYS A 975 9.81 1.89 5.65
CA CYS A 975 9.13 2.44 6.81
C CYS A 975 9.33 3.96 6.92
N SER A 976 8.36 4.73 6.47
CA SER A 976 8.35 6.20 6.48
C SER A 976 8.44 6.79 7.89
N THR A 977 7.83 6.13 8.86
CA THR A 977 7.76 6.60 10.25
C THR A 977 9.00 6.27 11.08
N GLY A 978 9.90 5.42 10.55
CA GLY A 978 11.04 4.92 11.30
C GLY A 978 10.66 3.93 12.42
N ALA A 979 9.48 3.33 12.34
CA ALA A 979 9.07 2.30 13.30
C ALA A 979 9.90 1.02 13.21
N LEU A 980 10.44 0.72 12.03
CA LEU A 980 11.31 -0.43 11.78
C LEU A 980 12.74 0.05 11.61
N ILE A 981 13.64 -0.34 12.50
CA ILE A 981 15.06 0.03 12.49
C ILE A 981 15.90 -1.26 12.51
N PHE A 982 16.78 -1.40 11.53
CA PHE A 982 17.66 -2.55 11.37
C PHE A 982 19.11 -2.12 11.57
N GLY A 983 19.90 -2.92 12.26
CA GLY A 983 21.32 -2.65 12.51
C GLY A 983 22.05 -3.76 13.24
N ASP A 984 23.33 -3.54 13.50
CA ASP A 984 24.22 -4.47 14.20
C ASP A 984 24.30 -4.11 15.70
N VAL A 985 23.84 -5.01 16.58
CA VAL A 985 23.87 -4.75 18.03
C VAL A 985 25.29 -4.89 18.63
N ASN A 986 26.21 -5.51 17.91
CA ASN A 986 27.62 -5.56 18.33
C ASN A 986 28.36 -4.26 18.03
N ASP A 987 27.87 -3.44 17.12
CA ASP A 987 28.30 -2.06 16.97
C ASP A 987 27.61 -1.17 18.01
N LYS A 988 28.33 -0.83 19.06
CA LYS A 988 27.81 -0.02 20.19
C LYS A 988 27.39 1.40 19.81
N GLN A 989 27.77 1.85 18.63
CA GLN A 989 27.36 3.17 18.08
C GLN A 989 26.13 3.05 17.18
N SER A 990 25.66 1.85 16.89
CA SER A 990 24.48 1.65 16.05
C SER A 990 23.21 2.08 16.78
N LYS A 991 22.23 2.54 15.99
CA LYS A 991 20.91 2.90 16.51
C LYS A 991 20.18 1.74 17.17
N VAL A 992 20.35 0.52 16.65
CA VAL A 992 19.71 -0.67 17.24
C VAL A 992 20.34 -1.03 18.58
N ALA A 993 21.65 -0.87 18.77
CA ALA A 993 22.29 -1.08 20.05
C ALA A 993 21.79 -0.11 21.14
N GLU A 994 21.56 1.17 20.79
CA GLU A 994 20.90 2.14 21.68
C GLU A 994 19.47 1.69 22.05
N LEU A 995 18.72 1.18 21.08
CA LEU A 995 17.31 0.78 21.29
C LEU A 995 17.18 -0.52 22.12
N VAL A 996 18.16 -1.38 22.13
CA VAL A 996 18.19 -2.56 23.01
C VAL A 996 18.28 -2.16 24.49
N GLU A 997 18.93 -1.05 24.79
CA GLU A 997 19.06 -0.52 26.16
C GLU A 997 17.90 0.41 26.60
N ASP A 998 16.91 0.66 25.71
CA ASP A 998 15.75 1.50 26.02
C ASP A 998 14.81 0.81 27.02
N ASP A 999 14.34 1.53 28.04
CA ASP A 999 13.41 1.01 29.07
C ASP A 999 12.10 0.46 28.49
N ARG A 1000 11.70 0.89 27.27
CA ARG A 1000 10.52 0.39 26.57
C ARG A 1000 10.76 -0.91 25.81
N MET A 1001 12.01 -1.40 25.76
CA MET A 1001 12.33 -2.62 25.00
C MET A 1001 11.73 -3.86 25.66
N TYR A 1002 11.12 -4.73 24.84
CA TYR A 1002 10.69 -6.08 25.23
C TYR A 1002 10.78 -7.05 24.06
N HIS A 1003 10.77 -8.34 24.35
CA HIS A 1003 10.70 -9.40 23.33
C HIS A 1003 9.29 -9.99 23.26
N LEU A 1004 8.85 -10.31 22.06
CA LEU A 1004 7.57 -10.97 21.84
C LEU A 1004 7.57 -12.38 22.43
N LEU A 1005 6.59 -12.70 23.27
CA LEU A 1005 6.46 -14.00 23.96
C LEU A 1005 7.76 -14.40 24.69
N GLU A 1006 8.31 -13.51 25.46
CA GLU A 1006 9.59 -13.67 26.15
C GLU A 1006 9.61 -14.88 27.09
N SER A 1007 8.47 -15.21 27.73
CA SER A 1007 8.25 -16.37 28.58
C SER A 1007 8.53 -17.71 27.92
N VAL A 1008 8.47 -17.78 26.57
CA VAL A 1008 8.77 -19.01 25.80
C VAL A 1008 10.28 -19.32 25.71
N GLY A 1009 11.14 -18.33 25.96
CA GLY A 1009 12.61 -18.50 26.01
C GLY A 1009 13.28 -18.70 24.67
N THR A 1010 12.71 -18.25 23.57
CA THR A 1010 13.30 -18.41 22.22
C THR A 1010 14.44 -17.44 21.90
N LYS A 1011 14.65 -16.41 22.73
CA LYS A 1011 15.66 -15.35 22.57
C LYS A 1011 15.66 -14.70 21.17
N PRO A 1012 14.63 -13.90 20.88
CA PRO A 1012 14.47 -13.24 19.58
C PRO A 1012 15.55 -12.21 19.26
N ASN A 1013 15.87 -12.04 17.97
CA ASN A 1013 16.66 -10.92 17.42
C ASN A 1013 15.77 -9.81 16.84
N VAL A 1014 14.45 -9.90 17.05
CA VAL A 1014 13.51 -8.80 16.80
C VAL A 1014 13.04 -8.28 18.16
N ILE A 1015 13.20 -7.00 18.37
CA ILE A 1015 12.83 -6.31 19.63
C ILE A 1015 11.66 -5.38 19.37
N TYR A 1016 10.81 -5.21 20.38
CA TYR A 1016 9.65 -4.33 20.35
C TYR A 1016 9.76 -3.26 21.41
N HIS A 1017 9.14 -2.11 21.19
CA HIS A 1017 9.04 -1.04 22.18
C HIS A 1017 7.61 -0.88 22.64
N VAL A 1018 7.42 -0.88 23.98
CA VAL A 1018 6.14 -0.69 24.65
C VAL A 1018 5.42 0.52 24.10
N LYS A 1019 4.13 0.38 23.82
CA LYS A 1019 3.29 1.48 23.35
C LYS A 1019 2.93 2.41 24.51
N VAL A 1020 3.27 3.67 24.40
CA VAL A 1020 2.91 4.71 25.37
C VAL A 1020 1.72 5.51 24.81
N ARG A 1021 0.67 5.72 25.60
CA ARG A 1021 -0.49 6.52 25.26
C ARG A 1021 -0.56 7.80 26.09
N ASN A 1022 -0.87 8.89 25.44
CA ASN A 1022 -1.07 10.20 26.09
C ASN A 1022 -2.56 10.35 26.44
N THR A 1023 -3.08 9.55 27.39
CA THR A 1023 -4.52 9.52 27.75
C THR A 1023 -4.88 10.49 28.86
#